data_88e15c1735d07bb50af29f1c685b895e
#
_entry.id   88e15c1735d07bb50af29f1c685b895e
#
_cell.length_a   1.000
_cell.length_b   1.000
_cell.length_c   1.000
_cell.angle_alpha   90.00
_cell.angle_beta   90.00
_cell.angle_gamma   90.00
#
_symmetry.space_group_name_H-M   'P 1'
#
loop_
_entity.id
_entity.type
_entity.pdbx_description
1 polymer ?
#
loop_
_entity_poly.entity_id
_entity_poly.type
_entity_poly.pdbx_seq_one_letter_code
_entity_poly.pdbx_strand_id
1 'polypeptide(L)'
;AIFNEAKANGWINPLSSNSAPRTAALNLPDPLPITSNFAPVMPFSADLLPTVLREFVYDEADRMPAPVSFVAVSVLVALGSVIGASCGIKPKQKDDWLIVPNLWGGIVAPPTSKKSPAIDSGMRPLTFLINKARESYESDSKNYEKDKMLYESKVDGLEADLKSASKTSSKNKPEETRENLAALICKEKDNKPNPPSLRRYKTNDCTVPKLGELECANPNGILVLRDELIGLLAGLDKEGKEEDRAFYLEGFNGTGSYDTDRIMRGSLFIKNHCLSVFGGIQPDKLIAYLEQAYSGLGNDGLLQRFQMLVYPDSIEWQYRDRYPNREAANVVFDIFKKLSETDFLQFGANQIDEYNTRPYFRFSLDAQAFYVDWTHKLNTQTIPNEENTVIQQHLGKYERLLPALALIFHLIDCASIGQANDFGVSLEAIKRAALWCEYLETHARRVYGLIDGMGMRPALTLSQKIEALIKRTAKTDETPENWLKDGFTLRDVRRKQWQHLKDDIAIEKALTVLTDNYWIVPNDTQISKIGGRPTTRYFISQKIKMCQIPTAKTDETQKTYNSSQKIGQKIGFGSFGSTHLGDFENLENDSLILQKNEWDDDFKTPIDPNDRKVSCNVCEHYAWDCAKGIKVIDENALHNCTHYECVF
;
A
#
# COMPACT_ATOMS: atom_id res chain seq x y z
N ALA A 1 61.22 46.48 20.57
CA ALA A 1 61.15 47.96 20.47
C ALA A 1 59.71 48.36 19.99
N ILE A 2 59.17 47.86 18.90
CA ILE A 2 57.84 48.21 18.32
C ILE A 2 56.66 47.97 19.30
N PHE A 3 56.69 46.90 20.09
CA PHE A 3 55.66 46.64 21.10
C PHE A 3 55.66 47.58 22.29
N ASN A 4 56.86 48.11 22.68
CA ASN A 4 56.99 49.08 23.79
C ASN A 4 56.54 50.47 23.34
N GLU A 5 56.76 50.83 22.10
CA GLU A 5 56.34 52.08 21.50
C GLU A 5 54.81 52.16 21.26
N ALA A 6 54.22 51.05 20.87
CA ALA A 6 52.78 50.93 20.76
C ALA A 6 52.06 51.06 22.11
N LYS A 7 52.62 50.51 23.19
CA LYS A 7 52.13 50.68 24.56
C LYS A 7 52.20 52.10 25.07
N ALA A 8 53.28 52.83 24.72
CA ALA A 8 53.46 54.24 25.10
C ALA A 8 52.44 55.16 24.40
N ASN A 9 51.91 54.74 23.23
CA ASN A 9 50.88 55.43 22.45
C ASN A 9 49.44 54.93 22.71
N GLY A 10 49.23 54.30 23.90
CA GLY A 10 47.87 53.89 24.30
C GLY A 10 47.32 52.61 23.65
N TRP A 11 48.15 51.87 22.91
CA TRP A 11 47.70 50.59 22.34
C TRP A 11 47.59 49.53 23.44
N ILE A 12 46.38 49.00 23.62
CA ILE A 12 46.14 47.90 24.58
C ILE A 12 46.07 46.60 23.73
N ASN A 13 46.95 45.65 24.09
CA ASN A 13 46.90 44.33 23.44
C ASN A 13 45.54 43.72 23.63
N PRO A 14 44.77 43.50 22.55
CA PRO A 14 43.44 42.90 22.65
C PRO A 14 43.45 41.47 23.20
N LEU A 15 44.64 40.84 23.32
CA LEU A 15 44.81 39.50 23.89
C LEU A 15 45.11 39.51 25.40
N SER A 16 45.22 40.68 26.07
CA SER A 16 45.55 40.77 27.48
C SER A 16 44.40 40.96 28.46
N SER A 17 43.14 40.98 27.95
CA SER A 17 41.97 40.97 28.80
C SER A 17 41.58 39.51 29.13
N ASN A 18 41.88 39.10 30.37
CA ASN A 18 41.21 37.96 31.02
C ASN A 18 39.71 38.31 31.24
N SER A 19 39.01 38.67 30.19
CA SER A 19 37.55 38.73 30.21
C SER A 19 37.03 37.35 29.80
N ALA A 20 36.34 36.68 30.73
CA ALA A 20 35.44 35.60 30.41
C ALA A 20 34.72 35.93 29.08
N PRO A 21 34.48 34.94 28.20
CA PRO A 21 33.85 35.22 26.92
C PRO A 21 32.55 35.97 27.21
N ARG A 22 32.53 37.28 26.87
CA ARG A 22 31.26 38.00 26.74
C ARG A 22 30.51 37.25 25.68
N THR A 23 29.62 36.36 26.11
CA THR A 23 28.42 36.01 25.37
C THR A 23 27.72 37.34 25.14
N ALA A 24 28.07 38.04 24.07
CA ALA A 24 27.21 39.04 23.51
C ALA A 24 25.88 38.27 23.32
N ALA A 25 24.88 38.64 24.08
CA ALA A 25 23.52 38.25 23.82
C ALA A 25 23.20 38.84 22.43
N LEU A 26 23.62 38.14 21.38
CA LEU A 26 23.18 38.38 20.04
C LEU A 26 21.64 38.29 20.15
N ASN A 27 20.93 39.36 19.76
CA ASN A 27 19.51 39.34 19.55
C ASN A 27 19.24 38.39 18.34
N LEU A 28 19.49 37.11 18.59
CA LEU A 28 19.17 36.09 17.61
C LEU A 28 17.64 36.02 17.46
N PRO A 29 17.14 35.81 16.25
CA PRO A 29 15.75 35.46 16.05
C PRO A 29 15.30 34.28 16.92
N ASP A 30 14.03 34.09 17.10
CA ASP A 30 13.52 32.91 17.79
C ASP A 30 13.89 31.66 16.98
N PRO A 31 14.28 30.56 17.65
CA PRO A 31 14.63 29.33 16.99
C PRO A 31 13.44 28.83 16.16
N LEU A 32 13.68 28.60 14.88
CA LEU A 32 12.67 28.02 14.00
C LEU A 32 12.55 26.52 14.30
N PRO A 33 11.32 25.97 14.35
CA PRO A 33 11.13 24.56 14.63
C PRO A 33 11.79 23.71 13.54
N ILE A 34 12.64 22.77 13.96
CA ILE A 34 13.17 21.75 13.07
C ILE A 34 12.13 20.65 12.98
N THR A 35 11.21 20.79 12.06
CA THR A 35 10.23 19.77 11.76
C THR A 35 10.81 18.81 10.74
N SER A 36 10.47 17.52 10.86
CA SER A 36 10.60 16.62 9.72
C SER A 36 9.64 17.16 8.66
N ASN A 37 10.17 17.85 7.67
CA ASN A 37 9.36 18.36 6.56
C ASN A 37 8.89 17.20 5.68
N PHE A 38 8.10 16.29 6.27
CA PHE A 38 7.28 15.41 5.44
C PHE A 38 6.21 16.27 4.79
N ALA A 39 6.14 16.23 3.48
CA ALA A 39 5.03 16.84 2.77
C ALA A 39 3.71 16.40 3.43
N PRO A 40 2.78 17.32 3.71
CA PRO A 40 1.50 16.96 4.29
C PRO A 40 0.76 16.00 3.36
N VAL A 41 0.03 15.04 3.93
CA VAL A 41 -0.84 14.15 3.16
C VAL A 41 -2.30 14.48 3.42
N MET A 42 -3.11 14.29 2.40
CA MET A 42 -4.55 14.41 2.50
C MET A 42 -5.09 13.38 3.49
N PRO A 43 -5.99 13.74 4.42
CA PRO A 43 -6.61 12.78 5.30
C PRO A 43 -7.47 11.78 4.50
N PHE A 44 -7.50 10.52 4.95
CA PHE A 44 -8.33 9.50 4.30
C PHE A 44 -9.80 9.77 4.55
N SER A 45 -10.59 9.93 3.47
CA SER A 45 -12.03 10.12 3.51
C SER A 45 -12.79 8.83 3.15
N ALA A 46 -13.97 8.64 3.74
CA ALA A 46 -14.87 7.55 3.36
C ALA A 46 -15.31 7.63 1.87
N ASP A 47 -15.28 8.80 1.25
CA ASP A 47 -15.65 9.01 -0.15
C ASP A 47 -14.67 8.37 -1.13
N LEU A 48 -13.45 8.08 -0.69
CA LEU A 48 -12.48 7.29 -1.42
C LEU A 48 -12.95 5.84 -1.66
N LEU A 49 -13.88 5.32 -0.88
CA LEU A 49 -14.33 3.95 -0.98
C LEU A 49 -15.78 3.85 -1.51
N PRO A 50 -16.07 2.87 -2.38
CA PRO A 50 -17.43 2.43 -2.63
C PRO A 50 -18.14 2.11 -1.31
N THR A 51 -19.41 2.45 -1.19
CA THR A 51 -20.17 2.34 0.07
C THR A 51 -20.08 0.94 0.68
N VAL A 52 -20.14 -0.08 -0.16
CA VAL A 52 -20.11 -1.50 0.23
C VAL A 52 -18.78 -1.96 0.84
N LEU A 53 -17.68 -1.24 0.60
CA LEU A 53 -16.37 -1.55 1.19
C LEU A 53 -16.11 -0.79 2.49
N ARG A 54 -16.84 0.31 2.76
CA ARG A 54 -16.54 1.23 3.86
C ARG A 54 -16.53 0.53 5.21
N GLU A 55 -17.61 -0.14 5.55
CA GLU A 55 -17.75 -0.80 6.86
C GLU A 55 -16.65 -1.82 7.10
N PHE A 56 -16.34 -2.67 6.11
CA PHE A 56 -15.27 -3.65 6.23
C PHE A 56 -13.91 -2.99 6.45
N VAL A 57 -13.54 -2.01 5.62
CA VAL A 57 -12.22 -1.36 5.68
C VAL A 57 -12.03 -0.59 6.99
N TYR A 58 -13.05 0.14 7.43
CA TYR A 58 -12.99 0.88 8.69
C TYR A 58 -13.01 -0.06 9.90
N ASP A 59 -13.79 -1.14 9.87
CA ASP A 59 -13.82 -2.15 10.93
C ASP A 59 -12.45 -2.78 11.13
N GLU A 60 -11.83 -3.26 10.05
CA GLU A 60 -10.52 -3.90 10.11
C GLU A 60 -9.43 -2.93 10.60
N ALA A 61 -9.42 -1.70 10.11
CA ALA A 61 -8.44 -0.70 10.50
C ALA A 61 -8.58 -0.28 11.98
N ASP A 62 -9.82 -0.08 12.46
CA ASP A 62 -10.09 0.34 13.83
C ASP A 62 -9.73 -0.76 14.84
N ARG A 63 -10.06 -2.03 14.57
CA ARG A 63 -9.76 -3.15 15.48
C ARG A 63 -8.26 -3.37 15.70
N MET A 64 -7.40 -3.04 14.71
CA MET A 64 -5.96 -3.20 14.84
C MET A 64 -5.20 -1.90 15.10
N PRO A 65 -5.81 -0.80 15.51
CA PRO A 65 -5.39 0.59 15.42
C PRO A 65 -4.33 0.85 14.33
N ALA A 66 -4.77 0.80 13.06
CA ALA A 66 -3.94 1.05 11.88
C ALA A 66 -4.55 2.14 11.00
N PRO A 67 -3.76 2.90 10.23
CA PRO A 67 -4.30 3.83 9.25
C PRO A 67 -5.26 3.13 8.27
N VAL A 68 -6.44 3.70 8.06
CA VAL A 68 -7.49 3.13 7.19
C VAL A 68 -6.97 2.87 5.77
N SER A 69 -6.11 3.74 5.27
CA SER A 69 -5.49 3.61 3.94
C SER A 69 -4.71 2.31 3.76
N PHE A 70 -4.15 1.71 4.83
CA PHE A 70 -3.42 0.46 4.73
C PHE A 70 -4.32 -0.70 4.28
N VAL A 71 -5.48 -0.82 4.92
CA VAL A 71 -6.48 -1.83 4.54
C VAL A 71 -7.09 -1.50 3.18
N ALA A 72 -7.43 -0.22 2.94
CA ALA A 72 -8.06 0.23 1.71
C ALA A 72 -7.23 -0.08 0.46
N VAL A 73 -5.94 0.30 0.43
CA VAL A 73 -5.09 0.00 -0.73
C VAL A 73 -4.86 -1.50 -0.90
N SER A 74 -4.78 -2.26 0.20
CA SER A 74 -4.63 -3.72 0.15
C SER A 74 -5.84 -4.38 -0.53
N VAL A 75 -7.06 -3.98 -0.16
CA VAL A 75 -8.31 -4.47 -0.78
C VAL A 75 -8.39 -4.09 -2.26
N LEU A 76 -8.06 -2.83 -2.63
CA LEU A 76 -8.15 -2.38 -4.01
C LEU A 76 -7.13 -3.07 -4.92
N VAL A 77 -5.88 -3.25 -4.46
CA VAL A 77 -4.88 -4.00 -5.23
C VAL A 77 -5.27 -5.47 -5.36
N ALA A 78 -5.82 -6.08 -4.32
CA ALA A 78 -6.34 -7.44 -4.39
C ALA A 78 -7.49 -7.57 -5.40
N LEU A 79 -8.47 -6.65 -5.40
CA LEU A 79 -9.56 -6.60 -6.39
C LEU A 79 -9.04 -6.42 -7.80
N GLY A 80 -8.14 -5.45 -8.00
CA GLY A 80 -7.49 -5.24 -9.30
C GLY A 80 -6.80 -6.50 -9.81
N SER A 81 -6.15 -7.29 -8.93
CA SER A 81 -5.49 -8.54 -9.32
C SER A 81 -6.47 -9.69 -9.62
N VAL A 82 -7.64 -9.72 -8.98
CA VAL A 82 -8.69 -10.72 -9.28
C VAL A 82 -9.26 -10.49 -10.67
N ILE A 83 -9.57 -9.23 -11.01
CA ILE A 83 -10.04 -8.84 -12.33
C ILE A 83 -8.90 -9.00 -13.34
N GLY A 84 -7.76 -8.41 -13.08
CA GLY A 84 -6.54 -8.52 -13.88
C GLY A 84 -6.78 -8.31 -15.37
N ALA A 85 -6.25 -9.23 -16.18
CA ALA A 85 -6.37 -9.19 -17.64
C ALA A 85 -7.68 -9.77 -18.19
N SER A 86 -8.67 -10.13 -17.37
CA SER A 86 -9.95 -10.70 -17.83
C SER A 86 -10.87 -9.67 -18.49
N CYS A 87 -10.77 -8.40 -18.10
CA CYS A 87 -11.40 -7.29 -18.81
C CYS A 87 -10.58 -6.02 -18.68
N GLY A 88 -10.94 -4.98 -19.45
CA GLY A 88 -10.27 -3.70 -19.40
C GLY A 88 -11.21 -2.53 -19.68
N ILE A 89 -10.64 -1.33 -19.73
CA ILE A 89 -11.31 -0.10 -20.12
C ILE A 89 -10.57 0.56 -21.27
N LYS A 90 -11.31 1.04 -22.29
CA LYS A 90 -10.82 1.93 -23.33
C LYS A 90 -11.25 3.36 -22.98
N PRO A 91 -10.35 4.20 -22.46
CA PRO A 91 -10.73 5.51 -21.92
C PRO A 91 -11.10 6.53 -23.00
N LYS A 92 -10.70 6.30 -24.25
CA LYS A 92 -11.03 7.15 -25.40
C LYS A 92 -12.07 6.50 -26.28
N GLN A 93 -12.99 7.27 -26.84
CA GLN A 93 -14.10 6.74 -27.63
C GLN A 93 -13.68 6.15 -28.98
N LYS A 94 -12.60 6.67 -29.60
CA LYS A 94 -12.18 6.32 -30.96
C LYS A 94 -10.80 5.68 -31.03
N ASP A 95 -10.22 5.36 -29.85
CA ASP A 95 -8.88 4.80 -29.72
C ASP A 95 -8.97 3.36 -29.22
N ASP A 96 -7.99 2.55 -29.57
CA ASP A 96 -7.88 1.15 -29.18
C ASP A 96 -7.01 0.93 -27.94
N TRP A 97 -6.50 2.02 -27.34
CA TRP A 97 -5.73 1.91 -26.11
C TRP A 97 -6.56 1.29 -24.99
N LEU A 98 -6.15 0.10 -24.59
CA LEU A 98 -6.80 -0.71 -23.56
C LEU A 98 -5.97 -0.67 -22.27
N ILE A 99 -6.65 -0.44 -21.16
CA ILE A 99 -6.07 -0.48 -19.81
C ILE A 99 -6.74 -1.60 -19.03
N VAL A 100 -5.96 -2.45 -18.40
CA VAL A 100 -6.44 -3.46 -17.43
C VAL A 100 -6.18 -2.98 -16.00
N PRO A 101 -7.00 -3.40 -15.01
CA PRO A 101 -7.00 -2.83 -13.67
C PRO A 101 -5.95 -3.46 -12.73
N ASN A 102 -4.85 -4.01 -13.26
CA ASN A 102 -3.73 -4.44 -12.41
C ASN A 102 -3.04 -3.24 -11.77
N LEU A 103 -2.83 -3.29 -10.46
CA LEU A 103 -2.29 -2.19 -9.67
C LEU A 103 -0.98 -2.58 -9.00
N TRP A 104 -0.06 -1.61 -8.92
CA TRP A 104 1.17 -1.73 -8.13
C TRP A 104 1.14 -0.72 -6.99
N GLY A 105 1.49 -1.18 -5.79
CA GLY A 105 1.44 -0.34 -4.61
C GLY A 105 2.11 -0.92 -3.39
N GLY A 106 1.91 -0.26 -2.27
CA GLY A 106 2.47 -0.70 -1.01
C GLY A 106 2.23 0.27 0.14
N ILE A 107 2.70 -0.13 1.31
CA ILE A 107 2.55 0.61 2.55
C ILE A 107 3.93 1.01 3.04
N VAL A 108 4.20 2.31 3.08
CA VAL A 108 5.40 2.87 3.69
C VAL A 108 5.11 3.21 5.15
N ALA A 109 5.78 2.54 6.08
CA ALA A 109 5.64 2.85 7.50
C ALA A 109 6.78 2.22 8.33
N PRO A 110 7.07 2.74 9.54
CA PRO A 110 8.04 2.16 10.46
C PRO A 110 7.73 0.72 10.86
N PRO A 111 8.68 -0.05 11.44
CA PRO A 111 8.48 -1.47 11.77
C PRO A 111 7.31 -1.70 12.70
N THR A 112 6.88 -0.96 13.58
CA THR A 112 5.82 -1.23 14.57
C THR A 112 4.42 -0.76 14.15
N SER A 113 4.24 -0.27 12.92
CA SER A 113 3.03 0.43 12.45
C SER A 113 1.92 -0.49 11.94
N LYS A 114 1.90 -1.77 12.30
CA LYS A 114 0.83 -2.73 11.91
C LYS A 114 0.69 -2.95 10.39
N LYS A 115 1.76 -2.77 9.59
CA LYS A 115 1.73 -2.99 8.13
C LYS A 115 1.25 -4.39 7.75
N SER A 116 1.99 -5.42 8.19
CA SER A 116 1.68 -6.81 7.82
C SER A 116 0.28 -7.24 8.28
N PRO A 117 -0.19 -6.96 9.52
CA PRO A 117 -1.58 -7.24 9.89
C PRO A 117 -2.61 -6.53 9.01
N ALA A 118 -2.36 -5.28 8.60
CA ALA A 118 -3.28 -4.53 7.73
C ALA A 118 -3.30 -5.08 6.30
N ILE A 119 -2.15 -5.50 5.78
CA ILE A 119 -2.06 -6.21 4.49
C ILE A 119 -2.83 -7.53 4.57
N ASP A 120 -2.61 -8.33 5.60
CA ASP A 120 -3.27 -9.62 5.78
C ASP A 120 -4.80 -9.45 5.87
N SER A 121 -5.27 -8.46 6.63
CA SER A 121 -6.70 -8.14 6.71
C SER A 121 -7.30 -7.76 5.35
N GLY A 122 -6.65 -6.86 4.60
CA GLY A 122 -7.10 -6.46 3.27
C GLY A 122 -7.05 -7.61 2.24
N MET A 123 -6.16 -8.60 2.45
CA MET A 123 -6.00 -9.78 1.59
C MET A 123 -6.88 -10.97 2.00
N ARG A 124 -7.63 -10.90 3.12
CA ARG A 124 -8.52 -12.00 3.54
C ARG A 124 -9.53 -12.43 2.48
N PRO A 125 -10.22 -11.50 1.76
CA PRO A 125 -11.13 -11.90 0.70
C PRO A 125 -10.44 -12.67 -0.43
N LEU A 126 -9.21 -12.29 -0.77
CA LEU A 126 -8.38 -13.02 -1.74
C LEU A 126 -7.97 -14.40 -1.22
N THR A 127 -7.65 -14.51 0.07
CA THR A 127 -7.32 -15.79 0.72
C THR A 127 -8.51 -16.74 0.69
N PHE A 128 -9.73 -16.23 0.87
CA PHE A 128 -10.95 -17.02 0.72
C PHE A 128 -11.05 -17.61 -0.70
N LEU A 129 -10.81 -16.82 -1.76
CA LEU A 129 -10.81 -17.33 -3.14
C LEU A 129 -9.72 -18.38 -3.36
N ILE A 130 -8.53 -18.20 -2.79
CA ILE A 130 -7.42 -19.16 -2.89
C ILE A 130 -7.81 -20.51 -2.29
N ASN A 131 -8.44 -20.51 -1.11
CA ASN A 131 -8.89 -21.75 -0.46
C ASN A 131 -9.96 -22.45 -1.31
N LYS A 132 -10.93 -21.71 -1.80
CA LYS A 132 -11.97 -22.23 -2.71
C LYS A 132 -11.39 -22.87 -3.98
N ALA A 133 -10.41 -22.19 -4.61
CA ALA A 133 -9.73 -22.71 -5.79
C ALA A 133 -8.94 -23.99 -5.50
N ARG A 134 -8.36 -24.12 -4.29
CA ARG A 134 -7.68 -25.36 -3.87
C ARG A 134 -8.65 -26.50 -3.65
N GLU A 135 -9.77 -26.26 -2.99
CA GLU A 135 -10.83 -27.26 -2.78
C GLU A 135 -11.38 -27.79 -4.11
N SER A 136 -11.68 -26.88 -5.06
CA SER A 136 -12.08 -27.24 -6.41
C SER A 136 -11.02 -28.10 -7.12
N TYR A 137 -9.77 -27.64 -7.10
CA TYR A 137 -8.66 -28.36 -7.73
C TYR A 137 -8.46 -29.77 -7.16
N GLU A 138 -8.58 -29.95 -5.84
CA GLU A 138 -8.49 -31.27 -5.19
C GLU A 138 -9.61 -32.21 -5.66
N SER A 139 -10.84 -31.68 -5.80
CA SER A 139 -11.98 -32.43 -6.33
C SER A 139 -11.76 -32.80 -7.80
N ASP A 140 -11.35 -31.82 -8.62
CA ASP A 140 -11.12 -32.02 -10.05
C ASP A 140 -9.94 -32.97 -10.30
N SER A 141 -8.90 -32.95 -9.46
CA SER A 141 -7.77 -33.86 -9.53
C SER A 141 -8.21 -35.31 -9.26
N LYS A 142 -9.08 -35.55 -8.28
CA LYS A 142 -9.63 -36.89 -8.02
C LYS A 142 -10.47 -37.40 -9.21
N ASN A 143 -11.28 -36.53 -9.81
CA ASN A 143 -12.06 -36.87 -10.99
C ASN A 143 -11.15 -37.18 -12.18
N TYR A 144 -10.13 -36.33 -12.41
CA TYR A 144 -9.14 -36.54 -13.47
C TYR A 144 -8.39 -37.87 -13.35
N GLU A 145 -7.94 -38.25 -12.14
CA GLU A 145 -7.28 -39.55 -11.93
C GLU A 145 -8.19 -40.72 -12.32
N LYS A 146 -9.47 -40.65 -11.96
CA LYS A 146 -10.46 -41.64 -12.34
C LYS A 146 -10.66 -41.69 -13.86
N ASP A 147 -10.86 -40.52 -14.50
CA ASP A 147 -11.11 -40.42 -15.93
C ASP A 147 -9.88 -40.85 -16.73
N LYS A 148 -8.67 -40.53 -16.23
CA LYS A 148 -7.40 -40.97 -16.79
C LYS A 148 -7.25 -42.47 -16.76
N MET A 149 -7.56 -43.14 -15.63
CA MET A 149 -7.52 -44.60 -15.52
C MET A 149 -8.49 -45.25 -16.52
N LEU A 150 -9.71 -44.73 -16.66
CA LEU A 150 -10.69 -45.22 -17.63
C LEU A 150 -10.22 -45.03 -19.07
N TYR A 151 -9.63 -43.88 -19.39
CA TYR A 151 -9.05 -43.56 -20.69
C TYR A 151 -7.90 -44.52 -21.04
N GLU A 152 -6.91 -44.67 -20.13
CA GLU A 152 -5.76 -45.56 -20.32
C GLU A 152 -6.20 -47.01 -20.53
N SER A 153 -7.13 -47.53 -19.71
CA SER A 153 -7.68 -48.88 -19.87
C SER A 153 -8.36 -49.08 -21.24
N LYS A 154 -9.09 -48.07 -21.74
CA LYS A 154 -9.78 -48.12 -23.03
C LYS A 154 -8.82 -48.10 -24.20
N VAL A 155 -7.79 -47.22 -24.14
CA VAL A 155 -6.73 -47.15 -25.17
C VAL A 155 -5.94 -48.44 -25.22
N ASP A 156 -5.51 -48.98 -24.02
CA ASP A 156 -4.77 -50.24 -23.94
C ASP A 156 -5.55 -51.41 -24.52
N GLY A 157 -6.89 -51.47 -24.25
CA GLY A 157 -7.77 -52.46 -24.83
C GLY A 157 -7.81 -52.38 -26.38
N LEU A 158 -8.02 -51.20 -26.94
CA LEU A 158 -8.02 -51.00 -28.39
C LEU A 158 -6.65 -51.29 -29.03
N GLU A 159 -5.55 -50.94 -28.38
CA GLU A 159 -4.21 -51.25 -28.86
C GLU A 159 -3.92 -52.77 -28.79
N ALA A 160 -4.39 -53.48 -27.78
CA ALA A 160 -4.32 -54.94 -27.69
C ALA A 160 -5.12 -55.62 -28.81
N ASP A 161 -6.31 -55.12 -29.11
CA ASP A 161 -7.14 -55.62 -30.21
C ASP A 161 -6.47 -55.37 -31.58
N LEU A 162 -5.86 -54.23 -31.82
CA LEU A 162 -5.09 -53.92 -33.02
C LEU A 162 -3.88 -54.84 -33.14
N LYS A 163 -3.13 -55.07 -32.07
CA LYS A 163 -1.98 -56.01 -32.03
C LYS A 163 -2.44 -57.44 -32.31
N SER A 164 -3.57 -57.87 -31.78
CA SER A 164 -4.13 -59.19 -32.06
C SER A 164 -4.57 -59.36 -33.52
N ALA A 165 -5.24 -58.33 -34.05
CA ALA A 165 -5.66 -58.27 -35.45
C ALA A 165 -4.45 -58.25 -36.43
N SER A 166 -3.28 -57.76 -36.01
CA SER A 166 -2.03 -57.72 -36.77
C SER A 166 -1.25 -59.03 -36.74
N LYS A 167 -1.34 -59.81 -35.68
CA LYS A 167 -0.63 -61.11 -35.53
C LYS A 167 -1.36 -62.26 -36.23
N THR A 168 -2.66 -62.18 -36.44
CA THR A 168 -3.43 -63.23 -37.06
C THR A 168 -3.24 -63.14 -38.57
N SER A 169 -2.30 -63.88 -39.13
CA SER A 169 -2.05 -64.04 -40.57
C SER A 169 -3.15 -64.87 -41.29
N SER A 170 -4.35 -64.85 -40.74
CA SER A 170 -5.51 -65.53 -41.32
C SER A 170 -6.17 -64.66 -42.38
N LYS A 171 -6.36 -65.20 -43.57
CA LYS A 171 -6.99 -64.60 -44.77
C LYS A 171 -8.44 -64.08 -44.56
N ASN A 172 -8.95 -64.04 -43.34
CA ASN A 172 -10.34 -63.76 -43.05
C ASN A 172 -10.59 -62.52 -42.13
N LYS A 173 -9.62 -61.66 -41.87
CA LYS A 173 -9.91 -60.34 -41.24
C LYS A 173 -9.52 -59.24 -42.22
N PRO A 174 -10.49 -58.48 -42.73
CA PRO A 174 -10.24 -57.44 -43.72
C PRO A 174 -9.30 -56.35 -43.16
N GLU A 175 -8.47 -55.82 -44.03
CA GLU A 175 -7.60 -54.65 -43.80
C GLU A 175 -8.41 -53.47 -43.20
N GLU A 176 -9.66 -53.34 -43.64
CA GLU A 176 -10.69 -52.44 -43.10
C GLU A 176 -10.87 -52.53 -41.57
N THR A 177 -10.73 -53.73 -40.95
CA THR A 177 -10.83 -53.89 -39.50
C THR A 177 -9.66 -53.24 -38.75
N ARG A 178 -8.46 -53.26 -39.34
CA ARG A 178 -7.24 -52.64 -38.76
C ARG A 178 -7.30 -51.13 -38.90
N GLU A 179 -7.72 -50.63 -40.03
CA GLU A 179 -7.90 -49.21 -40.29
C GLU A 179 -9.00 -48.63 -39.35
N ASN A 180 -10.11 -49.33 -39.17
CA ASN A 180 -11.16 -48.93 -38.25
C ASN A 180 -10.69 -48.90 -36.80
N LEU A 181 -9.88 -49.87 -36.34
CA LEU A 181 -9.31 -49.88 -35.00
C LEU A 181 -8.28 -48.74 -34.84
N ALA A 182 -7.46 -48.50 -35.85
CA ALA A 182 -6.50 -47.38 -35.81
C ALA A 182 -7.22 -46.02 -35.75
N ALA A 183 -8.31 -45.86 -36.53
CA ALA A 183 -9.15 -44.65 -36.50
C ALA A 183 -9.82 -44.47 -35.13
N LEU A 184 -10.28 -45.56 -34.50
CA LEU A 184 -10.86 -45.50 -33.13
C LEU A 184 -9.80 -45.12 -32.09
N ILE A 185 -8.58 -45.64 -32.21
CA ILE A 185 -7.48 -45.25 -31.30
C ILE A 185 -7.13 -43.78 -31.47
N CYS A 186 -7.03 -43.27 -32.69
CA CYS A 186 -6.77 -41.86 -32.96
C CYS A 186 -7.88 -40.98 -32.34
N LYS A 187 -9.16 -41.32 -32.58
CA LYS A 187 -10.31 -40.61 -32.01
C LYS A 187 -10.29 -40.64 -30.48
N GLU A 188 -9.92 -41.80 -29.91
CA GLU A 188 -9.85 -41.88 -28.43
C GLU A 188 -8.64 -41.07 -27.88
N LYS A 189 -7.51 -41.02 -28.60
CA LYS A 189 -6.38 -40.16 -28.22
C LYS A 189 -6.72 -38.68 -28.24
N ASP A 190 -7.64 -38.25 -29.11
CA ASP A 190 -8.18 -36.89 -29.12
C ASP A 190 -9.04 -36.59 -27.86
N ASN A 191 -9.66 -37.63 -27.28
CA ASN A 191 -10.47 -37.54 -26.06
C ASN A 191 -9.67 -37.65 -24.76
N LYS A 192 -8.34 -37.54 -24.82
CA LYS A 192 -7.48 -37.60 -23.62
C LYS A 192 -7.89 -36.58 -22.59
N PRO A 193 -8.17 -36.98 -21.33
CA PRO A 193 -8.51 -36.05 -20.28
C PRO A 193 -7.40 -35.03 -20.06
N ASN A 194 -7.77 -33.77 -19.92
CA ASN A 194 -6.82 -32.70 -19.61
C ASN A 194 -6.59 -32.61 -18.10
N PRO A 195 -5.33 -32.54 -17.64
CA PRO A 195 -5.08 -32.37 -16.23
C PRO A 195 -5.66 -31.03 -15.73
N PRO A 196 -6.29 -31.01 -14.55
CA PRO A 196 -6.81 -29.78 -14.01
C PRO A 196 -5.67 -28.81 -13.68
N SER A 197 -5.89 -27.52 -13.85
CA SER A 197 -4.94 -26.47 -13.49
C SER A 197 -5.38 -25.75 -12.24
N LEU A 198 -4.47 -25.59 -11.26
CA LEU A 198 -4.77 -24.82 -10.06
C LEU A 198 -4.83 -23.34 -10.39
N ARG A 199 -5.98 -22.71 -10.16
CA ARG A 199 -6.09 -21.24 -10.20
C ARG A 199 -5.22 -20.61 -9.09
N ARG A 200 -4.19 -19.88 -9.49
CA ARG A 200 -3.29 -19.15 -8.59
C ARG A 200 -3.60 -17.66 -8.68
N TYR A 201 -3.90 -17.03 -7.55
CA TYR A 201 -4.16 -15.59 -7.48
C TYR A 201 -2.92 -14.81 -7.08
N LYS A 202 -2.06 -15.38 -6.22
CA LYS A 202 -0.86 -14.71 -5.74
C LYS A 202 0.35 -15.63 -5.62
N THR A 203 1.52 -15.01 -5.60
CA THR A 203 2.79 -15.62 -5.18
C THR A 203 3.52 -14.71 -4.22
N ASN A 204 4.20 -15.28 -3.22
CA ASN A 204 4.98 -14.51 -2.25
C ASN A 204 6.46 -14.49 -2.64
N ASP A 205 6.96 -15.59 -3.18
CA ASP A 205 8.34 -15.72 -3.62
C ASP A 205 8.43 -16.68 -4.80
N CYS A 206 8.99 -16.17 -5.91
CA CYS A 206 9.30 -16.98 -7.08
C CYS A 206 10.34 -16.26 -7.92
N THR A 207 11.10 -17.04 -8.68
CA THR A 207 11.97 -16.51 -9.74
C THR A 207 11.14 -16.07 -10.94
N VAL A 208 11.65 -15.16 -11.77
CA VAL A 208 10.96 -14.69 -12.98
C VAL A 208 10.58 -15.85 -13.92
N PRO A 209 11.44 -16.86 -14.19
CA PRO A 209 11.03 -18.00 -14.98
C PRO A 209 9.82 -18.77 -14.41
N LYS A 210 9.77 -18.93 -13.08
CA LYS A 210 8.61 -19.57 -12.43
C LYS A 210 7.37 -18.68 -12.45
N LEU A 211 7.55 -17.37 -12.36
CA LEU A 211 6.45 -16.40 -12.48
C LEU A 211 5.81 -16.48 -13.89
N GLY A 212 6.64 -16.59 -14.95
CA GLY A 212 6.14 -16.81 -16.31
C GLY A 212 5.33 -18.10 -16.46
N GLU A 213 5.80 -19.23 -15.91
CA GLU A 213 5.02 -20.49 -15.89
C GLU A 213 3.67 -20.31 -15.16
N LEU A 214 3.65 -19.54 -14.04
CA LEU A 214 2.42 -19.25 -13.31
C LEU A 214 1.46 -18.41 -14.13
N GLU A 215 1.94 -17.42 -14.89
CA GLU A 215 1.10 -16.57 -15.74
C GLU A 215 0.54 -17.35 -16.93
N CYS A 216 1.28 -18.27 -17.53
CA CYS A 216 0.77 -19.16 -18.57
C CYS A 216 -0.44 -19.99 -18.08
N ALA A 217 -0.38 -20.48 -16.86
CA ALA A 217 -1.47 -21.24 -16.25
C ALA A 217 -2.60 -20.33 -15.72
N ASN A 218 -2.38 -19.01 -15.60
CA ASN A 218 -3.32 -18.05 -15.02
C ASN A 218 -3.42 -16.79 -15.89
N PRO A 219 -4.16 -16.85 -17.00
CA PRO A 219 -4.21 -15.79 -18.01
C PRO A 219 -4.83 -14.47 -17.54
N ASN A 220 -5.44 -14.43 -16.35
CA ASN A 220 -5.93 -13.19 -15.73
C ASN A 220 -4.82 -12.43 -14.98
N GLY A 221 -3.62 -13.00 -14.89
CA GLY A 221 -2.49 -12.39 -14.18
C GLY A 221 -2.30 -12.88 -12.75
N ILE A 222 -1.23 -12.40 -12.12
CA ILE A 222 -0.76 -12.84 -10.79
C ILE A 222 -0.44 -11.61 -9.92
N LEU A 223 -0.81 -11.69 -8.64
CA LEU A 223 -0.36 -10.74 -7.62
C LEU A 223 0.96 -11.23 -7.01
N VAL A 224 2.03 -10.45 -7.18
CA VAL A 224 3.29 -10.61 -6.42
C VAL A 224 3.14 -9.88 -5.10
N LEU A 225 2.95 -10.62 -4.01
CA LEU A 225 2.76 -10.08 -2.67
C LEU A 225 4.06 -10.28 -1.86
N ARG A 226 4.67 -9.17 -1.42
CA ARG A 226 5.91 -9.18 -0.64
C ARG A 226 5.67 -8.58 0.74
N ASP A 227 6.09 -9.24 1.81
CA ASP A 227 6.07 -8.64 3.14
C ASP A 227 7.01 -7.41 3.20
N GLU A 228 8.17 -7.50 2.53
CA GLU A 228 9.12 -6.41 2.39
C GLU A 228 9.46 -6.18 0.90
N LEU A 229 8.93 -5.08 0.31
CA LEU A 229 9.13 -4.73 -1.10
C LEU A 229 10.58 -4.44 -1.46
N ILE A 230 11.38 -3.95 -0.52
CA ILE A 230 12.78 -3.60 -0.80
C ILE A 230 13.59 -4.80 -1.28
N GLY A 231 13.27 -6.01 -0.82
CA GLY A 231 13.92 -7.23 -1.28
C GLY A 231 13.70 -7.49 -2.77
N LEU A 232 12.49 -7.19 -3.28
CA LEU A 232 12.19 -7.25 -4.71
C LEU A 232 12.91 -6.15 -5.47
N LEU A 233 12.77 -4.89 -5.06
CA LEU A 233 13.36 -3.72 -5.73
C LEU A 233 14.88 -3.85 -5.85
N ALA A 234 15.57 -4.07 -4.72
CA ALA A 234 17.00 -4.27 -4.70
C ALA A 234 17.45 -5.56 -5.43
N GLY A 235 16.58 -6.55 -5.54
CA GLY A 235 16.83 -7.77 -6.31
C GLY A 235 16.86 -7.50 -7.81
N LEU A 236 15.98 -6.64 -8.30
CA LEU A 236 15.87 -6.22 -9.71
C LEU A 236 16.97 -5.25 -10.13
N ASP A 237 17.62 -4.57 -9.17
CA ASP A 237 18.71 -3.62 -9.43
C ASP A 237 20.11 -4.29 -9.43
N LYS A 238 20.19 -5.59 -9.17
CA LYS A 238 21.45 -6.32 -9.21
C LYS A 238 21.95 -6.46 -10.65
N GLU A 239 23.27 -6.36 -10.82
CA GLU A 239 23.94 -6.64 -12.09
C GLU A 239 23.57 -8.02 -12.61
N GLY A 240 23.25 -8.13 -13.91
CA GLY A 240 22.78 -9.35 -14.54
C GLY A 240 21.30 -9.68 -14.29
N LYS A 241 20.49 -8.71 -13.82
CA LYS A 241 19.05 -8.83 -13.59
C LYS A 241 18.21 -7.88 -14.47
N GLU A 242 18.81 -7.34 -15.51
CA GLU A 242 18.17 -6.41 -16.45
C GLU A 242 16.95 -7.06 -17.13
N GLU A 243 17.05 -8.34 -17.51
CA GLU A 243 15.93 -9.11 -18.08
C GLU A 243 14.79 -9.31 -17.06
N ASP A 244 15.14 -9.67 -15.81
CA ASP A 244 14.14 -9.82 -14.75
C ASP A 244 13.40 -8.49 -14.50
N ARG A 245 14.14 -7.36 -14.57
CA ARG A 245 13.59 -6.02 -14.42
C ARG A 245 12.66 -5.65 -15.58
N ALA A 246 13.08 -5.91 -16.83
CA ALA A 246 12.27 -5.68 -18.02
C ALA A 246 10.95 -6.48 -17.96
N PHE A 247 11.01 -7.75 -17.53
CA PHE A 247 9.84 -8.59 -17.33
C PHE A 247 8.81 -7.93 -16.39
N TYR A 248 9.24 -7.40 -15.24
CA TYR A 248 8.32 -6.67 -14.36
C TYR A 248 7.78 -5.39 -14.99
N LEU A 249 8.63 -4.61 -15.67
CA LEU A 249 8.21 -3.33 -16.29
C LEU A 249 7.14 -3.55 -17.37
N GLU A 250 7.26 -4.63 -18.17
CA GLU A 250 6.27 -5.01 -19.18
C GLU A 250 4.99 -5.56 -18.55
N GLY A 251 5.10 -6.39 -17.51
CA GLY A 251 3.95 -6.94 -16.77
C GLY A 251 3.07 -5.90 -16.08
N PHE A 252 3.59 -4.69 -15.86
CA PHE A 252 2.80 -3.55 -15.40
C PHE A 252 1.74 -3.13 -16.42
N ASN A 253 2.01 -3.20 -17.72
CA ASN A 253 1.04 -2.81 -18.74
C ASN A 253 -0.17 -3.75 -18.78
N GLY A 254 0.04 -5.02 -18.53
CA GLY A 254 -1.02 -6.02 -18.36
C GLY A 254 -1.76 -6.43 -19.64
N THR A 255 -1.41 -5.87 -20.80
CA THR A 255 -2.13 -6.08 -22.07
C THR A 255 -1.32 -6.82 -23.13
N GLY A 256 0.01 -6.86 -23.00
CA GLY A 256 0.91 -7.50 -23.96
C GLY A 256 1.01 -9.02 -23.77
N SER A 257 1.57 -9.70 -24.78
CA SER A 257 2.12 -11.06 -24.66
C SER A 257 3.61 -10.99 -24.33
N TYR A 258 4.15 -12.06 -23.78
CA TYR A 258 5.57 -12.16 -23.50
C TYR A 258 6.11 -13.54 -23.91
N ASP A 259 7.13 -13.54 -24.77
CA ASP A 259 7.78 -14.74 -25.24
C ASP A 259 9.14 -14.91 -24.57
N THR A 260 9.41 -16.11 -24.09
CA THR A 260 10.73 -16.46 -23.54
C THR A 260 11.22 -17.77 -24.17
N ASP A 261 12.35 -17.68 -24.87
CA ASP A 261 13.03 -18.84 -25.46
C ASP A 261 14.28 -19.18 -24.65
N ARG A 262 14.31 -20.38 -24.07
CA ARG A 262 15.45 -20.84 -23.28
C ARG A 262 15.88 -22.23 -23.73
N ILE A 263 17.19 -22.40 -24.05
CA ILE A 263 17.77 -23.63 -24.60
C ILE A 263 17.44 -24.87 -23.76
N MET A 264 17.40 -24.75 -22.43
CA MET A 264 17.18 -25.88 -21.52
C MET A 264 15.72 -26.11 -21.11
N ARG A 265 14.85 -25.11 -21.23
CA ARG A 265 13.46 -25.15 -20.74
C ARG A 265 12.38 -25.04 -21.80
N GLY A 266 12.83 -24.87 -23.08
CA GLY A 266 11.89 -24.64 -24.19
C GLY A 266 11.33 -23.22 -24.21
N SER A 267 10.39 -23.01 -25.15
CA SER A 267 9.70 -21.74 -25.35
C SER A 267 8.50 -21.64 -24.44
N LEU A 268 8.32 -20.49 -23.81
CA LEU A 268 7.18 -20.16 -22.96
C LEU A 268 6.46 -18.96 -23.57
N PHE A 269 5.17 -19.10 -23.86
CA PHE A 269 4.31 -18.05 -24.40
C PHE A 269 3.28 -17.60 -23.34
N ILE A 270 3.43 -16.39 -22.82
CA ILE A 270 2.50 -15.76 -21.90
C ILE A 270 1.53 -14.91 -22.74
N LYS A 271 0.30 -15.36 -22.90
CA LYS A 271 -0.71 -14.66 -23.70
C LYS A 271 -1.06 -13.28 -23.14
N ASN A 272 -1.13 -13.17 -21.81
CA ASN A 272 -1.49 -11.97 -21.10
C ASN A 272 -0.47 -11.75 -19.99
N HIS A 273 0.57 -10.96 -20.27
CA HIS A 273 1.58 -10.63 -19.28
C HIS A 273 1.04 -9.52 -18.35
N CYS A 274 0.48 -9.93 -17.20
CA CYS A 274 -0.26 -9.06 -16.30
C CYS A 274 0.13 -9.29 -14.84
N LEU A 275 0.88 -8.36 -14.28
CA LEU A 275 1.36 -8.41 -12.90
C LEU A 275 0.72 -7.31 -12.06
N SER A 276 0.22 -7.67 -10.89
CA SER A 276 0.00 -6.76 -9.76
C SER A 276 1.12 -6.96 -8.75
N VAL A 277 1.58 -5.89 -8.11
CA VAL A 277 2.65 -5.96 -7.09
C VAL A 277 2.23 -5.21 -5.85
N PHE A 278 2.36 -5.84 -4.68
CA PHE A 278 2.02 -5.19 -3.41
C PHE A 278 2.91 -5.65 -2.26
N GLY A 279 3.10 -4.76 -1.25
CA GLY A 279 3.79 -5.14 -0.02
C GLY A 279 4.14 -3.96 0.88
N GLY A 280 4.85 -4.25 1.97
CA GLY A 280 5.33 -3.26 2.91
C GLY A 280 6.73 -2.76 2.58
N ILE A 281 7.05 -1.54 2.99
CA ILE A 281 8.41 -1.01 2.93
C ILE A 281 8.68 -0.10 4.12
N GLN A 282 9.90 -0.18 4.67
CA GLN A 282 10.33 0.69 5.76
C GLN A 282 10.88 2.00 5.19
N PRO A 283 10.56 3.18 5.80
CA PRO A 283 11.01 4.47 5.29
C PRO A 283 12.52 4.56 5.08
N ASP A 284 13.32 4.08 6.06
CA ASP A 284 14.78 4.14 5.96
C ASP A 284 15.34 3.32 4.80
N LYS A 285 14.75 2.15 4.53
CA LYS A 285 15.13 1.31 3.40
C LYS A 285 14.68 1.91 2.06
N LEU A 286 13.50 2.54 2.04
CA LEU A 286 13.02 3.24 0.85
C LEU A 286 13.91 4.41 0.50
N ILE A 287 14.36 5.18 1.48
CA ILE A 287 15.29 6.29 1.28
C ILE A 287 16.60 5.81 0.66
N ALA A 288 17.22 4.79 1.24
CA ALA A 288 18.45 4.23 0.71
C ALA A 288 18.28 3.76 -0.75
N TYR A 289 17.12 3.18 -1.07
CA TYR A 289 16.77 2.78 -2.43
C TYR A 289 16.61 4.01 -3.36
N LEU A 290 15.90 5.03 -2.92
CA LEU A 290 15.70 6.27 -3.67
C LEU A 290 17.03 6.97 -3.96
N GLU A 291 17.95 7.06 -2.98
CA GLU A 291 19.30 7.61 -3.17
C GLU A 291 20.06 6.93 -4.31
N GLN A 292 20.04 5.60 -4.29
CA GLN A 292 20.69 4.81 -5.33
C GLN A 292 20.03 5.01 -6.70
N ALA A 293 18.70 5.00 -6.76
CA ALA A 293 17.94 5.16 -8.00
C ALA A 293 18.14 6.55 -8.63
N TYR A 294 18.27 7.62 -7.80
CA TYR A 294 18.47 8.98 -8.30
C TYR A 294 19.93 9.29 -8.69
N SER A 295 20.91 8.62 -8.08
CA SER A 295 22.33 8.85 -8.38
C SER A 295 22.86 8.06 -9.58
N GLY A 296 22.08 7.15 -10.17
CA GLY A 296 22.52 6.21 -11.20
C GLY A 296 21.56 6.03 -12.38
N LEU A 297 21.82 4.99 -13.17
CA LEU A 297 21.00 4.56 -14.31
C LEU A 297 19.63 3.98 -13.94
N GLY A 298 19.28 3.93 -12.65
CA GLY A 298 18.08 3.27 -12.12
C GLY A 298 16.77 4.03 -12.29
N ASN A 299 16.77 5.22 -12.92
CA ASN A 299 15.54 6.01 -13.14
C ASN A 299 14.81 5.61 -14.42
N ASP A 300 14.42 4.33 -14.53
CA ASP A 300 13.66 3.76 -15.66
C ASP A 300 12.15 3.74 -15.44
N GLY A 301 11.69 4.38 -14.37
CA GLY A 301 10.27 4.48 -14.03
C GLY A 301 9.71 3.28 -13.26
N LEU A 302 10.54 2.39 -12.69
CA LEU A 302 10.06 1.26 -11.88
C LEU A 302 9.29 1.74 -10.65
N LEU A 303 9.87 2.65 -9.84
CA LEU A 303 9.22 3.15 -8.63
C LEU A 303 7.97 3.98 -8.95
N GLN A 304 7.97 4.72 -10.07
CA GLN A 304 6.83 5.52 -10.52
C GLN A 304 5.61 4.66 -10.91
N ARG A 305 5.80 3.33 -11.08
CA ARG A 305 4.71 2.37 -11.30
C ARG A 305 4.00 1.94 -10.01
N PHE A 306 4.63 2.16 -8.85
CA PHE A 306 3.99 1.92 -7.55
C PHE A 306 3.03 3.06 -7.18
N GLN A 307 2.00 3.23 -7.99
CA GLN A 307 1.06 4.34 -7.90
C GLN A 307 0.16 4.27 -6.66
N MET A 308 -0.14 3.04 -6.17
CA MET A 308 -0.90 2.80 -4.95
C MET A 308 0.00 2.74 -3.69
N LEU A 309 1.11 3.48 -3.69
CA LEU A 309 2.01 3.56 -2.53
C LEU A 309 1.50 4.62 -1.55
N VAL A 310 1.22 4.23 -0.31
CA VAL A 310 0.72 5.14 0.73
C VAL A 310 1.71 5.29 1.88
N TYR A 311 1.86 6.53 2.37
CA TYR A 311 2.66 6.88 3.53
C TYR A 311 1.88 7.88 4.41
N PRO A 312 0.86 7.43 5.16
CA PRO A 312 0.07 8.31 6.03
C PRO A 312 0.84 8.73 7.28
N ASP A 313 0.27 9.67 8.02
CA ASP A 313 0.73 10.00 9.36
C ASP A 313 0.49 8.82 10.31
N SER A 314 1.33 8.72 11.34
CA SER A 314 1.12 7.74 12.40
C SER A 314 -0.14 8.09 13.20
N ILE A 315 -0.92 7.07 13.52
CA ILE A 315 -2.06 7.23 14.42
C ILE A 315 -1.64 6.92 15.85
N GLU A 316 -2.32 7.56 16.80
CA GLU A 316 -2.14 7.27 18.22
C GLU A 316 -2.67 5.86 18.53
N TRP A 317 -1.88 5.05 19.23
CA TRP A 317 -2.29 3.72 19.62
C TRP A 317 -3.40 3.78 20.67
N GLN A 318 -4.46 3.00 20.44
CA GLN A 318 -5.56 2.83 21.38
C GLN A 318 -5.84 1.34 21.53
N TYR A 319 -6.14 0.90 22.75
CA TYR A 319 -6.64 -0.46 22.96
C TYR A 319 -8.04 -0.59 22.39
N ARG A 320 -8.24 -1.58 21.50
CA ARG A 320 -9.53 -1.92 20.90
C ARG A 320 -9.79 -3.40 21.10
N ASP A 321 -10.91 -3.73 21.73
CA ASP A 321 -11.39 -5.09 21.93
C ASP A 321 -12.88 -5.13 21.60
N ARG A 322 -13.19 -5.56 20.38
CA ARG A 322 -14.55 -5.71 19.88
C ARG A 322 -14.63 -6.78 18.80
N TYR A 323 -15.79 -7.39 18.66
CA TYR A 323 -16.03 -8.39 17.63
C TYR A 323 -15.90 -7.80 16.21
N PRO A 324 -15.41 -8.61 15.24
CA PRO A 324 -15.37 -8.20 13.84
C PRO A 324 -16.78 -8.06 13.25
N ASN A 325 -16.96 -7.10 12.36
CA ASN A 325 -18.17 -6.98 11.56
C ASN A 325 -18.19 -8.06 10.46
N ARG A 326 -18.77 -9.23 10.80
CA ARG A 326 -18.84 -10.38 9.88
C ARG A 326 -19.75 -10.12 8.69
N GLU A 327 -20.81 -9.34 8.85
CA GLU A 327 -21.73 -9.02 7.77
C GLU A 327 -21.01 -8.18 6.70
N ALA A 328 -20.31 -7.13 7.09
CA ALA A 328 -19.50 -6.33 6.19
C ALA A 328 -18.40 -7.17 5.50
N ALA A 329 -17.77 -8.10 6.23
CA ALA A 329 -16.78 -9.00 5.66
C ALA A 329 -17.40 -9.94 4.60
N ASN A 330 -18.56 -10.51 4.87
CA ASN A 330 -19.27 -11.39 3.93
C ASN A 330 -19.65 -10.66 2.64
N VAL A 331 -20.12 -9.41 2.72
CA VAL A 331 -20.42 -8.58 1.54
C VAL A 331 -19.18 -8.44 0.66
N VAL A 332 -18.02 -8.14 1.25
CA VAL A 332 -16.77 -8.00 0.49
C VAL A 332 -16.31 -9.33 -0.09
N PHE A 333 -16.44 -10.43 0.64
CA PHE A 333 -16.11 -11.78 0.13
C PHE A 333 -16.99 -12.17 -1.05
N ASP A 334 -18.28 -11.85 -1.03
CA ASP A 334 -19.21 -12.08 -2.13
C ASP A 334 -18.87 -11.23 -3.37
N ILE A 335 -18.44 -9.97 -3.19
CA ILE A 335 -17.94 -9.14 -4.29
C ILE A 335 -16.72 -9.79 -4.94
N PHE A 336 -15.71 -10.20 -4.15
CA PHE A 336 -14.53 -10.89 -4.67
C PHE A 336 -14.91 -12.16 -5.43
N LYS A 337 -15.81 -12.97 -4.87
CA LYS A 337 -16.32 -14.19 -5.52
C LYS A 337 -16.99 -13.87 -6.85
N LYS A 338 -17.96 -12.95 -6.86
CA LYS A 338 -18.66 -12.54 -8.09
C LYS A 338 -17.68 -12.06 -9.15
N LEU A 339 -16.74 -11.16 -8.82
CA LEU A 339 -15.77 -10.65 -9.79
C LEU A 339 -14.77 -11.71 -10.28
N SER A 340 -14.52 -12.77 -9.50
CA SER A 340 -13.66 -13.89 -9.92
C SER A 340 -14.35 -14.90 -10.85
N GLU A 341 -15.68 -14.99 -10.81
CA GLU A 341 -16.50 -15.99 -11.52
C GLU A 341 -17.32 -15.37 -12.67
N THR A 342 -17.44 -14.03 -12.74
CA THR A 342 -18.31 -13.33 -13.69
C THR A 342 -17.76 -13.33 -15.11
N ASP A 343 -18.65 -13.56 -16.07
CA ASP A 343 -18.44 -13.09 -17.43
C ASP A 343 -18.80 -11.59 -17.48
N PHE A 344 -17.79 -10.75 -17.74
CA PHE A 344 -17.95 -9.30 -17.74
C PHE A 344 -18.92 -8.76 -18.81
N LEU A 345 -19.25 -9.56 -19.82
CA LEU A 345 -20.33 -9.24 -20.76
C LEU A 345 -21.69 -9.10 -20.05
N GLN A 346 -21.91 -9.87 -18.96
CA GLN A 346 -23.11 -9.76 -18.13
C GLN A 346 -23.15 -8.46 -17.31
N PHE A 347 -22.02 -7.78 -17.16
CA PHE A 347 -21.92 -6.48 -16.49
C PHE A 347 -21.87 -5.30 -17.47
N GLY A 348 -22.17 -5.52 -18.75
CA GLY A 348 -22.26 -4.48 -19.77
C GLY A 348 -20.92 -4.19 -20.47
N ALA A 349 -19.95 -5.10 -20.39
CA ALA A 349 -18.74 -4.98 -21.20
C ALA A 349 -19.07 -5.15 -22.69
N ASN A 350 -18.33 -4.44 -23.55
CA ASN A 350 -18.40 -4.63 -24.98
C ASN A 350 -17.83 -6.01 -25.37
N GLN A 351 -18.40 -6.60 -26.40
CA GLN A 351 -18.05 -7.93 -26.87
C GLN A 351 -16.63 -7.97 -27.47
N ILE A 352 -16.07 -9.18 -27.44
CA ILE A 352 -14.83 -9.52 -28.13
C ILE A 352 -15.11 -9.52 -29.64
N ASP A 353 -14.21 -8.91 -30.42
CA ASP A 353 -14.25 -8.92 -31.88
C ASP A 353 -12.86 -9.31 -32.44
N GLU A 354 -12.69 -9.24 -33.75
CA GLU A 354 -11.42 -9.58 -34.44
C GLU A 354 -10.22 -8.77 -33.93
N TYR A 355 -10.45 -7.53 -33.49
CA TYR A 355 -9.41 -6.61 -33.00
C TYR A 355 -9.32 -6.57 -31.47
N ASN A 356 -10.39 -6.96 -30.78
CA ASN A 356 -10.51 -6.87 -29.32
C ASN A 356 -10.59 -8.28 -28.72
N THR A 357 -9.47 -8.79 -28.25
CA THR A 357 -9.36 -10.15 -27.70
C THR A 357 -9.88 -10.29 -26.26
N ARG A 358 -10.38 -9.20 -25.64
CA ARG A 358 -10.88 -9.15 -24.27
C ARG A 358 -12.14 -8.30 -24.17
N PRO A 359 -13.08 -8.63 -23.25
CA PRO A 359 -14.17 -7.74 -22.90
C PRO A 359 -13.61 -6.39 -22.41
N TYR A 360 -14.25 -5.30 -22.81
CA TYR A 360 -13.83 -3.97 -22.39
C TYR A 360 -15.02 -3.06 -22.11
N PHE A 361 -14.80 -2.10 -21.22
CA PHE A 361 -15.72 -1.02 -20.91
C PHE A 361 -15.30 0.28 -21.60
N ARG A 362 -16.24 1.21 -21.70
CA ARG A 362 -16.00 2.62 -21.99
C ARG A 362 -16.68 3.46 -20.93
N PHE A 363 -16.32 4.73 -20.86
CA PHE A 363 -17.01 5.66 -19.98
C PHE A 363 -18.42 5.98 -20.49
N SER A 364 -19.36 6.24 -19.58
CA SER A 364 -20.64 6.88 -19.90
C SER A 364 -20.38 8.28 -20.49
N LEU A 365 -21.37 8.89 -21.13
CA LEU A 365 -21.18 10.19 -21.82
C LEU A 365 -20.69 11.29 -20.89
N ASP A 366 -21.25 11.37 -19.69
CA ASP A 366 -20.86 12.35 -18.66
C ASP A 366 -19.52 12.02 -18.02
N ALA A 367 -19.22 10.74 -17.78
CA ALA A 367 -17.91 10.28 -17.33
C ALA A 367 -16.82 10.54 -18.38
N GLN A 368 -17.15 10.41 -19.68
CA GLN A 368 -16.23 10.71 -20.77
C GLN A 368 -15.89 12.21 -20.83
N ALA A 369 -16.87 13.09 -20.64
CA ALA A 369 -16.63 14.53 -20.59
C ALA A 369 -15.69 14.87 -19.41
N PHE A 370 -15.95 14.31 -18.23
CA PHE A 370 -15.08 14.45 -17.07
C PHE A 370 -13.65 13.94 -17.33
N TYR A 371 -13.50 12.78 -17.97
CA TYR A 371 -12.18 12.21 -18.32
C TYR A 371 -11.38 13.15 -19.23
N VAL A 372 -12.02 13.73 -20.24
CA VAL A 372 -11.38 14.65 -21.18
C VAL A 372 -10.87 15.89 -20.45
N ASP A 373 -11.71 16.51 -19.62
CA ASP A 373 -11.33 17.71 -18.85
C ASP A 373 -10.21 17.41 -17.86
N TRP A 374 -10.30 16.28 -17.14
CA TRP A 374 -9.30 15.87 -16.17
C TRP A 374 -7.94 15.59 -16.84
N THR A 375 -7.95 14.85 -17.95
CA THR A 375 -6.71 14.53 -18.71
C THR A 375 -6.11 15.78 -19.32
N HIS A 376 -6.94 16.70 -19.83
CA HIS A 376 -6.48 17.99 -20.34
C HIS A 376 -5.77 18.77 -19.23
N LYS A 377 -6.37 18.91 -18.06
CA LYS A 377 -5.79 19.59 -16.90
C LYS A 377 -4.48 18.93 -16.45
N LEU A 378 -4.44 17.60 -16.39
CA LEU A 378 -3.23 16.86 -16.01
C LEU A 378 -2.06 17.22 -16.93
N ASN A 379 -2.27 17.18 -18.26
CA ASN A 379 -1.21 17.32 -19.25
C ASN A 379 -0.85 18.77 -19.56
N THR A 380 -1.77 19.73 -19.39
CA THR A 380 -1.52 21.14 -19.74
C THR A 380 -1.21 22.02 -18.54
N GLN A 381 -1.59 21.60 -17.34
CA GLN A 381 -1.41 22.39 -16.13
C GLN A 381 -0.60 21.66 -15.05
N THR A 382 -1.01 20.45 -14.66
CA THR A 382 -0.42 19.78 -13.49
C THR A 382 1.01 19.34 -13.78
N ILE A 383 1.23 18.54 -14.83
CA ILE A 383 2.57 18.03 -15.19
C ILE A 383 3.53 19.15 -15.60
N PRO A 384 3.16 20.10 -16.50
CA PRO A 384 4.10 21.14 -16.91
C PRO A 384 4.50 22.12 -15.81
N ASN A 385 3.65 22.34 -14.81
CA ASN A 385 3.94 23.24 -13.68
C ASN A 385 4.66 22.53 -12.52
N GLU A 386 4.89 21.24 -12.61
CA GLU A 386 5.64 20.50 -11.60
C GLU A 386 7.14 20.66 -11.83
N GLU A 387 7.88 21.10 -10.81
CA GLU A 387 9.33 21.33 -10.91
C GLU A 387 10.14 20.03 -10.73
N ASN A 388 9.61 19.08 -9.97
CA ASN A 388 10.30 17.82 -9.70
C ASN A 388 10.03 16.81 -10.83
N THR A 389 11.07 16.50 -11.61
CA THR A 389 10.97 15.58 -12.77
C THR A 389 10.48 14.18 -12.41
N VAL A 390 10.76 13.69 -11.21
CA VAL A 390 10.32 12.36 -10.77
C VAL A 390 8.84 12.37 -10.43
N ILE A 391 8.35 13.45 -9.84
CA ILE A 391 6.92 13.64 -9.62
C ILE A 391 6.21 13.82 -10.97
N GLN A 392 6.77 14.55 -11.92
CA GLN A 392 6.23 14.62 -13.29
C GLN A 392 6.06 13.23 -13.92
N GLN A 393 7.10 12.38 -13.84
CA GLN A 393 7.06 11.00 -14.35
C GLN A 393 6.01 10.14 -13.63
N HIS A 394 5.85 10.33 -12.33
CA HIS A 394 4.83 9.64 -11.55
C HIS A 394 3.42 10.07 -11.96
N LEU A 395 3.17 11.36 -12.04
CA LEU A 395 1.88 11.94 -12.47
C LEU A 395 1.52 11.54 -13.91
N GLY A 396 2.51 11.44 -14.79
CA GLY A 396 2.31 10.94 -16.16
C GLY A 396 1.74 9.50 -16.22
N LYS A 397 1.91 8.69 -15.17
CA LYS A 397 1.27 7.37 -15.08
C LYS A 397 -0.20 7.41 -14.63
N TYR A 398 -0.69 8.56 -14.18
CA TYR A 398 -2.08 8.71 -13.74
C TYR A 398 -3.09 8.62 -14.88
N GLU A 399 -2.67 8.86 -16.12
CA GLU A 399 -3.51 8.58 -17.30
C GLU A 399 -3.98 7.12 -17.37
N ARG A 400 -3.16 6.19 -16.83
CA ARG A 400 -3.50 4.77 -16.69
C ARG A 400 -4.23 4.49 -15.37
N LEU A 401 -3.80 5.11 -14.27
CA LEU A 401 -4.34 4.85 -12.92
C LEU A 401 -5.81 5.23 -12.81
N LEU A 402 -6.18 6.41 -13.28
CA LEU A 402 -7.55 6.92 -13.18
C LEU A 402 -8.57 5.97 -13.84
N PRO A 403 -8.42 5.57 -15.12
CA PRO A 403 -9.34 4.62 -15.72
C PRO A 403 -9.33 3.24 -15.07
N ALA A 404 -8.17 2.76 -14.61
CA ALA A 404 -8.05 1.48 -13.92
C ALA A 404 -8.85 1.46 -12.60
N LEU A 405 -8.73 2.51 -11.78
CA LEU A 405 -9.49 2.66 -10.55
C LEU A 405 -11.00 2.85 -10.84
N ALA A 406 -11.34 3.68 -11.83
CA ALA A 406 -12.73 3.89 -12.23
C ALA A 406 -13.40 2.57 -12.64
N LEU A 407 -12.69 1.72 -13.40
CA LEU A 407 -13.19 0.39 -13.77
C LEU A 407 -13.38 -0.50 -12.53
N ILE A 408 -12.43 -0.54 -11.59
CA ILE A 408 -12.57 -1.31 -10.35
C ILE A 408 -13.80 -0.87 -9.57
N PHE A 409 -14.01 0.43 -9.39
CA PHE A 409 -15.14 0.96 -8.64
C PHE A 409 -16.47 0.65 -9.33
N HIS A 410 -16.53 0.82 -10.64
CA HIS A 410 -17.72 0.45 -11.43
C HIS A 410 -18.06 -1.03 -11.29
N LEU A 411 -17.07 -1.92 -11.38
CA LEU A 411 -17.29 -3.36 -11.25
C LEU A 411 -17.69 -3.77 -9.82
N ILE A 412 -17.20 -3.08 -8.79
CA ILE A 412 -17.67 -3.28 -7.41
C ILE A 412 -19.15 -2.92 -7.30
N ASP A 413 -19.55 -1.77 -7.88
CA ASP A 413 -20.95 -1.32 -7.85
C ASP A 413 -21.85 -2.30 -8.59
N CYS A 414 -21.47 -2.77 -9.80
CA CYS A 414 -22.18 -3.80 -10.54
C CYS A 414 -22.31 -5.12 -9.75
N ALA A 415 -21.21 -5.58 -9.16
CA ALA A 415 -21.19 -6.82 -8.37
C ALA A 415 -22.06 -6.71 -7.10
N SER A 416 -22.14 -5.53 -6.48
CA SER A 416 -22.97 -5.30 -5.29
C SER A 416 -24.46 -5.33 -5.60
N ILE A 417 -24.86 -4.72 -6.71
CA ILE A 417 -26.27 -4.65 -7.16
C ILE A 417 -26.68 -5.97 -7.86
N GLY A 418 -25.73 -6.68 -8.45
CA GLY A 418 -25.97 -7.89 -9.24
C GLY A 418 -26.60 -7.62 -10.62
N GLN A 419 -26.45 -6.40 -11.14
CA GLN A 419 -26.99 -5.96 -12.43
C GLN A 419 -25.92 -5.25 -13.25
N ALA A 420 -26.02 -5.40 -14.58
CA ALA A 420 -25.22 -4.64 -15.53
C ALA A 420 -25.60 -3.15 -15.48
N ASN A 421 -24.60 -2.31 -15.74
CA ASN A 421 -24.83 -0.92 -16.10
C ASN A 421 -24.54 -0.77 -17.60
N ASP A 422 -25.58 -0.76 -18.41
CA ASP A 422 -25.48 -0.72 -19.88
C ASP A 422 -24.93 0.60 -20.43
N PHE A 423 -24.77 1.61 -19.56
CA PHE A 423 -24.28 2.93 -19.95
C PHE A 423 -22.75 3.08 -19.86
N GLY A 424 -22.03 2.03 -19.47
CA GLY A 424 -20.58 2.05 -19.26
C GLY A 424 -20.16 2.53 -17.87
N VAL A 425 -18.87 2.81 -17.70
CA VAL A 425 -18.30 3.24 -16.41
C VAL A 425 -18.86 4.60 -16.00
N SER A 426 -19.47 4.65 -14.82
CA SER A 426 -20.27 5.78 -14.34
C SER A 426 -19.41 7.01 -13.97
N LEU A 427 -20.07 8.18 -13.97
CA LEU A 427 -19.48 9.44 -13.50
C LEU A 427 -19.03 9.36 -12.02
N GLU A 428 -19.77 8.66 -11.17
CA GLU A 428 -19.43 8.47 -9.77
C GLU A 428 -18.14 7.64 -9.60
N ALA A 429 -17.97 6.60 -10.40
CA ALA A 429 -16.78 5.78 -10.39
C ALA A 429 -15.52 6.57 -10.79
N ILE A 430 -15.59 7.38 -11.84
CA ILE A 430 -14.44 8.18 -12.28
C ILE A 430 -14.14 9.34 -11.33
N LYS A 431 -15.14 10.00 -10.75
CA LYS A 431 -14.93 11.04 -9.73
C LYS A 431 -14.23 10.48 -8.49
N ARG A 432 -14.62 9.29 -8.03
CA ARG A 432 -13.95 8.59 -6.94
C ARG A 432 -12.52 8.23 -7.31
N ALA A 433 -12.28 7.80 -8.53
CA ALA A 433 -10.93 7.53 -9.03
C ALA A 433 -10.07 8.81 -9.08
N ALA A 434 -10.64 9.95 -9.46
CA ALA A 434 -9.95 11.24 -9.45
C ALA A 434 -9.58 11.67 -8.02
N LEU A 435 -10.49 11.50 -7.07
CA LEU A 435 -10.22 11.76 -5.64
C LEU A 435 -9.08 10.85 -5.11
N TRP A 436 -9.01 9.59 -5.56
CA TRP A 436 -7.88 8.72 -5.27
C TRP A 436 -6.57 9.23 -5.89
N CYS A 437 -6.59 9.74 -7.12
CA CYS A 437 -5.40 10.33 -7.73
C CYS A 437 -4.89 11.53 -6.92
N GLU A 438 -5.77 12.42 -6.46
CA GLU A 438 -5.42 13.54 -5.59
C GLU A 438 -4.84 13.05 -4.24
N TYR A 439 -5.47 12.07 -3.63
CA TYR A 439 -5.00 11.46 -2.39
C TYR A 439 -3.59 10.87 -2.55
N LEU A 440 -3.38 10.04 -3.58
CA LEU A 440 -2.11 9.36 -3.86
C LEU A 440 -1.00 10.33 -4.28
N GLU A 441 -1.33 11.44 -4.95
CA GLU A 441 -0.36 12.49 -5.25
C GLU A 441 0.28 13.04 -3.97
N THR A 442 -0.50 13.30 -2.93
CA THR A 442 0.04 13.79 -1.64
C THR A 442 1.01 12.79 -1.02
N HIS A 443 0.73 11.49 -1.14
CA HIS A 443 1.62 10.43 -0.69
C HIS A 443 2.87 10.30 -1.55
N ALA A 444 2.75 10.42 -2.87
CA ALA A 444 3.88 10.43 -3.79
C ALA A 444 4.83 11.59 -3.47
N ARG A 445 4.31 12.80 -3.25
CA ARG A 445 5.09 13.97 -2.84
C ARG A 445 5.83 13.73 -1.53
N ARG A 446 5.19 13.09 -0.55
CA ARG A 446 5.83 12.69 0.71
C ARG A 446 6.92 11.65 0.50
N VAL A 447 6.69 10.64 -0.32
CA VAL A 447 7.67 9.57 -0.61
C VAL A 447 8.89 10.12 -1.33
N TYR A 448 8.70 10.90 -2.38
CA TYR A 448 9.82 11.47 -3.15
C TYR A 448 10.53 12.59 -2.37
N GLY A 449 9.82 13.36 -1.58
CA GLY A 449 10.38 14.37 -0.68
C GLY A 449 11.22 13.80 0.48
N LEU A 450 11.23 12.46 0.67
CA LEU A 450 12.15 11.83 1.62
C LEU A 450 13.62 12.07 1.29
N ILE A 451 13.96 12.26 0.02
CA ILE A 451 15.33 12.57 -0.42
C ILE A 451 15.69 14.00 -0.04
N ASP A 452 14.81 14.95 -0.29
CA ASP A 452 15.02 16.36 0.03
C ASP A 452 15.14 16.57 1.54
N GLY A 453 14.41 15.76 2.31
CA GLY A 453 14.49 15.75 3.79
C GLY A 453 15.72 15.09 4.40
N MET A 454 16.62 14.51 3.60
CA MET A 454 17.79 13.79 4.13
C MET A 454 18.79 14.70 4.82
N GLY A 455 18.98 15.93 4.34
CA GLY A 455 19.77 16.95 5.05
C GLY A 455 19.19 17.31 6.41
N MET A 456 17.88 17.15 6.59
CA MET A 456 17.16 17.51 7.82
C MET A 456 17.13 16.39 8.88
N ARG A 457 17.25 15.10 8.50
CA ARG A 457 17.21 13.99 9.48
C ARG A 457 18.33 14.03 10.51
N PRO A 458 19.60 14.22 10.13
CA PRO A 458 20.67 14.42 11.10
C PRO A 458 20.39 15.63 12.01
N ALA A 459 19.88 16.72 11.44
CA ALA A 459 19.53 17.93 12.20
C ALA A 459 18.37 17.68 13.17
N LEU A 460 17.32 16.99 12.75
CA LEU A 460 16.20 16.58 13.60
C LEU A 460 16.67 15.65 14.72
N THR A 461 17.53 14.68 14.41
CA THR A 461 18.10 13.79 15.44
C THR A 461 18.91 14.61 16.46
N LEU A 462 19.75 15.53 16.00
CA LEU A 462 20.57 16.35 16.87
C LEU A 462 19.72 17.31 17.71
N SER A 463 18.69 17.93 17.13
CA SER A 463 17.76 18.80 17.86
C SER A 463 17.00 18.06 18.96
N GLN A 464 16.49 16.86 18.69
CA GLN A 464 15.82 16.00 19.69
C GLN A 464 16.78 15.60 20.82
N LYS A 465 18.07 15.32 20.51
CA LYS A 465 19.06 15.02 21.54
C LYS A 465 19.37 16.25 22.39
N ILE A 466 19.47 17.44 21.79
CA ILE A 466 19.65 18.71 22.50
C ILE A 466 18.45 18.96 23.41
N GLU A 467 17.21 18.80 22.93
CA GLU A 467 16.03 18.94 23.77
C GLU A 467 16.00 17.95 24.93
N ALA A 468 16.32 16.68 24.66
CA ALA A 468 16.39 15.67 25.71
C ALA A 468 17.42 16.01 26.80
N LEU A 469 18.58 16.55 26.41
CA LEU A 469 19.60 17.03 27.35
C LEU A 469 19.07 18.20 28.19
N ILE A 470 18.37 19.16 27.58
CA ILE A 470 17.82 20.31 28.31
C ILE A 470 16.71 19.83 29.28
N LYS A 471 15.80 18.96 28.84
CA LYS A 471 14.72 18.40 29.68
C LYS A 471 15.26 17.58 30.86
N ARG A 472 16.36 16.83 30.66
CA ARG A 472 17.02 16.05 31.72
C ARG A 472 17.64 16.95 32.76
N THR A 473 18.39 17.98 32.35
CA THR A 473 19.01 18.94 33.24
C THR A 473 18.01 19.77 34.05
N ALA A 474 16.80 20.01 33.48
CA ALA A 474 15.73 20.71 34.18
C ALA A 474 15.03 19.86 35.26
N LYS A 475 15.14 18.54 35.22
CA LYS A 475 14.47 17.59 36.13
C LYS A 475 15.34 17.06 37.26
N THR A 476 16.65 17.15 37.10
CA THR A 476 17.63 16.61 38.07
C THR A 476 18.58 17.73 38.47
N ASP A 477 18.87 17.84 39.77
CA ASP A 477 19.92 18.72 40.29
C ASP A 477 21.35 18.26 39.90
N GLU A 478 21.46 17.34 38.95
CA GLU A 478 22.73 16.89 38.39
C GLU A 478 23.41 18.03 37.64
N THR A 479 24.73 18.11 37.78
CA THR A 479 25.54 19.09 37.05
C THR A 479 25.27 18.99 35.55
N PRO A 480 24.99 20.13 34.88
CA PRO A 480 24.70 20.12 33.46
C PRO A 480 25.84 19.46 32.68
N GLU A 481 25.52 18.61 31.71
CA GLU A 481 26.56 18.11 30.79
C GLU A 481 27.32 19.30 30.20
N ASN A 482 28.62 19.15 30.01
CA ASN A 482 29.53 20.22 29.54
C ASN A 482 29.00 20.90 28.25
N TRP A 483 28.19 20.20 27.44
CA TRP A 483 27.59 20.77 26.23
C TRP A 483 26.72 21.99 26.47
N LEU A 484 25.97 22.03 27.59
CA LEU A 484 25.09 23.16 27.90
C LEU A 484 25.86 24.40 28.39
N LYS A 485 27.05 24.20 29.02
CA LYS A 485 27.90 25.27 29.53
C LYS A 485 29.00 25.67 28.55
N ASP A 486 29.76 24.67 28.09
CA ASP A 486 31.01 24.87 27.37
C ASP A 486 30.85 24.74 25.86
N GLY A 487 29.62 24.42 25.37
CA GLY A 487 29.37 24.11 23.99
C GLY A 487 29.94 22.72 23.59
N PHE A 488 29.78 22.35 22.35
CA PHE A 488 30.19 21.06 21.80
C PHE A 488 30.83 21.22 20.42
N THR A 489 31.59 20.22 20.00
CA THR A 489 32.24 20.16 18.70
C THR A 489 31.67 19.03 17.87
N LEU A 490 31.92 19.03 16.55
CA LEU A 490 31.58 17.93 15.65
C LEU A 490 32.09 16.58 16.22
N ARG A 491 33.31 16.54 16.74
CA ARG A 491 33.91 15.34 17.37
C ARG A 491 33.10 14.84 18.57
N ASP A 492 32.53 15.75 19.37
CA ASP A 492 31.70 15.38 20.51
C ASP A 492 30.39 14.71 20.07
N VAL A 493 29.76 15.20 19.01
CA VAL A 493 28.58 14.57 18.38
C VAL A 493 28.94 13.18 17.86
N ARG A 494 30.05 13.05 17.11
CA ARG A 494 30.51 11.78 16.56
C ARG A 494 30.77 10.73 17.63
N ARG A 495 31.35 11.12 18.76
CA ARG A 495 31.62 10.22 19.91
C ARG A 495 30.36 9.61 20.51
N LYS A 496 29.19 10.23 20.37
CA LYS A 496 27.90 9.71 20.87
C LYS A 496 27.34 8.58 20.02
N GLN A 497 27.84 8.37 18.81
CA GLN A 497 27.42 7.30 17.88
C GLN A 497 25.89 7.23 17.68
N TRP A 498 25.23 8.37 17.74
CA TRP A 498 23.78 8.43 17.53
C TRP A 498 23.41 8.04 16.09
N GLN A 499 22.25 7.41 15.92
CA GLN A 499 21.71 7.10 14.62
C GLN A 499 21.63 8.37 13.75
N HIS A 500 21.94 8.28 12.46
CA HIS A 500 22.03 9.39 11.49
C HIS A 500 23.13 10.44 11.76
N LEU A 501 23.99 10.27 12.78
CA LEU A 501 25.07 11.20 13.18
C LEU A 501 26.39 10.44 13.39
N LYS A 502 26.67 9.44 12.52
CA LYS A 502 27.87 8.60 12.65
C LYS A 502 29.03 9.09 11.79
N ASP A 503 28.76 9.74 10.67
CA ASP A 503 29.77 10.27 9.76
C ASP A 503 29.86 11.80 9.85
N ASP A 504 31.02 12.33 9.50
CA ASP A 504 31.30 13.76 9.64
C ASP A 504 30.45 14.61 8.68
N ILE A 505 30.11 14.12 7.48
CA ILE A 505 29.30 14.84 6.49
C ILE A 505 27.88 15.04 7.01
N ALA A 506 27.28 13.99 7.57
CA ALA A 506 25.94 14.07 8.14
C ALA A 506 25.91 15.02 9.36
N ILE A 507 26.96 14.99 10.19
CA ILE A 507 27.06 15.89 11.35
C ILE A 507 27.24 17.33 10.89
N GLU A 508 28.10 17.61 9.90
CA GLU A 508 28.30 18.97 9.35
C GLU A 508 26.99 19.53 8.78
N LYS A 509 26.25 18.74 8.00
CA LYS A 509 24.92 19.12 7.50
C LYS A 509 23.96 19.45 8.65
N ALA A 510 23.91 18.60 9.68
CA ALA A 510 23.07 18.85 10.86
C ALA A 510 23.43 20.15 11.56
N LEU A 511 24.73 20.41 11.76
CA LEU A 511 25.20 21.64 12.39
C LEU A 511 24.88 22.88 11.58
N THR A 512 25.02 22.82 10.25
CA THR A 512 24.60 23.90 9.34
C THR A 512 23.13 24.21 9.49
N VAL A 513 22.26 23.19 9.35
CA VAL A 513 20.80 23.35 9.49
C VAL A 513 20.41 23.92 10.86
N LEU A 514 21.01 23.43 11.94
CA LEU A 514 20.72 23.94 13.29
C LEU A 514 21.21 25.39 13.47
N THR A 515 22.30 25.77 12.82
CA THR A 515 22.80 27.15 12.84
C THR A 515 21.86 28.08 12.07
N ASP A 516 21.47 27.71 10.87
CA ASP A 516 20.55 28.48 10.00
C ASP A 516 19.18 28.68 10.65
N ASN A 517 18.74 27.72 11.47
CA ASN A 517 17.49 27.77 12.22
C ASN A 517 17.64 28.35 13.65
N TYR A 518 18.77 28.98 13.97
CA TYR A 518 19.03 29.67 15.26
C TYR A 518 18.98 28.77 16.50
N TRP A 519 19.20 27.47 16.35
CA TRP A 519 19.27 26.51 17.47
C TRP A 519 20.63 26.53 18.16
N ILE A 520 21.68 26.69 17.36
CA ILE A 520 23.07 26.73 17.82
C ILE A 520 23.80 27.90 17.17
N VAL A 521 24.87 28.35 17.85
CA VAL A 521 25.73 29.42 17.38
C VAL A 521 27.16 28.90 17.28
N PRO A 522 27.78 28.97 16.09
CA PRO A 522 29.19 28.61 15.94
C PRO A 522 30.10 29.70 16.59
N ASN A 523 31.14 29.27 17.23
CA ASN A 523 32.20 30.12 17.71
C ASN A 523 33.55 29.47 17.40
N ASP A 524 34.33 30.11 16.57
CA ASP A 524 35.66 29.66 16.21
C ASP A 524 36.61 29.89 17.38
N THR A 525 37.01 28.81 18.03
CA THR A 525 38.03 28.88 19.08
C THR A 525 39.38 29.17 18.46
N GLN A 526 40.03 30.23 18.92
CA GLN A 526 41.38 30.58 18.53
C GLN A 526 42.33 29.40 18.78
N ILE A 527 43.33 29.28 17.90
CA ILE A 527 44.39 28.27 17.95
C ILE A 527 44.99 28.25 19.36
N SER A 528 44.97 27.09 19.99
CA SER A 528 45.67 26.91 21.27
C SER A 528 47.16 27.18 21.09
N LYS A 529 47.81 27.74 22.11
CA LYS A 529 49.25 28.05 22.10
C LYS A 529 50.16 26.85 21.84
N ILE A 530 49.62 25.64 21.69
CA ILE A 530 50.36 24.37 21.55
C ILE A 530 50.23 23.80 20.11
N GLY A 531 49.72 24.57 19.15
CA GLY A 531 49.59 24.11 17.77
C GLY A 531 48.50 23.02 17.58
N GLY A 532 47.46 23.33 16.86
CA GLY A 532 46.39 22.41 16.50
C GLY A 532 45.50 23.03 15.42
N ARG A 533 44.82 22.19 14.64
CA ARG A 533 43.85 22.67 13.64
C ARG A 533 42.73 23.44 14.37
N PRO A 534 42.29 24.61 13.88
CA PRO A 534 41.15 25.32 14.45
C PRO A 534 39.92 24.41 14.52
N THR A 535 39.21 24.44 15.62
CA THR A 535 37.99 23.63 15.80
C THR A 535 36.84 24.56 16.12
N THR A 536 35.81 24.54 15.33
CA THR A 536 34.56 25.27 15.57
C THR A 536 33.81 24.63 16.73
N ARG A 537 33.43 25.45 17.71
CA ARG A 537 32.63 25.04 18.86
C ARG A 537 31.23 25.65 18.75
N TYR A 538 30.19 24.85 18.95
CA TYR A 538 28.80 25.24 18.83
C TYR A 538 28.17 25.40 20.21
N PHE A 539 27.46 26.51 20.41
CA PHE A 539 26.76 26.83 21.66
C PHE A 539 25.25 26.79 21.42
N ILE A 540 24.53 26.14 22.33
CA ILE A 540 23.06 26.04 22.24
C ILE A 540 22.44 27.39 22.57
N SER A 541 21.51 27.86 21.76
CA SER A 541 20.77 29.11 21.91
C SER A 541 20.12 29.20 23.30
N GLN A 542 20.28 30.35 23.97
CA GLN A 542 19.63 30.56 25.28
C GLN A 542 18.09 30.54 25.17
N LYS A 543 17.53 30.97 24.06
CA LYS A 543 16.06 30.96 23.84
C LYS A 543 15.47 29.55 23.84
N ILE A 544 16.17 28.53 23.28
CA ILE A 544 15.74 27.12 23.39
C ILE A 544 15.79 26.65 24.85
N LYS A 545 16.80 27.06 25.59
CA LYS A 545 16.92 26.72 27.02
C LYS A 545 15.74 27.29 27.84
N MET A 546 15.19 28.45 27.45
CA MET A 546 14.10 29.13 28.15
C MET A 546 12.73 28.64 27.73
N CYS A 547 12.50 28.28 26.46
CA CYS A 547 11.21 27.83 25.96
C CYS A 547 10.75 26.45 26.51
N GLN A 548 11.63 25.71 27.17
CA GLN A 548 11.32 24.35 27.65
C GLN A 548 11.24 24.21 29.17
N ILE A 549 11.35 25.32 29.93
CA ILE A 549 11.05 25.32 31.36
C ILE A 549 9.52 25.52 31.48
N PRO A 550 8.77 24.54 32.04
CA PRO A 550 7.34 24.74 32.26
C PRO A 550 7.19 25.85 33.31
N THR A 551 6.93 27.08 32.90
CA THR A 551 6.35 28.06 33.80
C THR A 551 4.94 27.60 34.10
N ALA A 552 4.74 27.17 35.36
CA ALA A 552 3.39 27.00 35.89
C ALA A 552 2.73 28.39 35.90
N LYS A 553 2.07 28.74 34.82
CA LYS A 553 1.01 29.77 34.64
C LYS A 553 0.97 30.13 33.14
N THR A 554 -0.10 29.75 32.52
CA THR A 554 -1.04 30.50 31.69
C THR A 554 -1.64 29.64 30.60
N ASP A 555 -2.83 29.17 30.92
CA ASP A 555 -3.81 28.56 29.99
C ASP A 555 -4.35 29.54 28.92
N GLU A 556 -3.87 30.76 28.86
CA GLU A 556 -4.38 31.76 27.91
C GLU A 556 -3.62 31.88 26.60
N THR A 557 -2.34 31.43 26.56
CA THR A 557 -1.53 31.56 25.33
C THR A 557 -1.79 30.45 24.30
N GLN A 558 -2.30 29.29 24.72
CA GLN A 558 -2.68 28.23 23.78
C GLN A 558 -3.95 28.53 23.00
N LYS A 559 -4.85 29.37 23.55
CA LYS A 559 -6.05 29.82 22.80
C LYS A 559 -5.71 30.78 21.67
N THR A 560 -4.66 31.56 21.80
CA THR A 560 -4.23 32.52 20.76
C THR A 560 -3.46 31.85 19.62
N TYR A 561 -2.71 30.78 19.91
CA TYR A 561 -1.98 30.03 18.87
C TYR A 561 -2.93 29.19 17.97
N ASN A 562 -3.97 28.60 18.57
CA ASN A 562 -4.99 27.88 17.80
C ASN A 562 -5.92 28.78 16.98
N SER A 563 -6.05 30.09 17.35
CA SER A 563 -6.80 31.06 16.55
C SER A 563 -6.00 31.57 15.35
N SER A 564 -4.66 31.61 15.43
CA SER A 564 -3.78 32.01 14.31
C SER A 564 -3.67 30.91 13.24
N GLN A 565 -3.76 29.62 13.62
CA GLN A 565 -3.84 28.53 12.62
C GLN A 565 -5.19 28.50 11.88
N LYS A 566 -6.28 28.98 12.48
CA LYS A 566 -7.57 29.12 11.77
C LYS A 566 -7.61 30.28 10.77
N ILE A 567 -6.72 31.25 10.89
CA ILE A 567 -6.63 32.39 9.94
C ILE A 567 -5.71 32.06 8.76
N GLY A 568 -4.72 31.19 8.92
CA GLY A 568 -3.82 30.73 7.84
C GLY A 568 -4.46 29.77 6.83
N GLN A 569 -5.62 29.18 7.15
CA GLN A 569 -6.36 28.29 6.24
C GLN A 569 -7.28 29.01 5.24
N LYS A 570 -7.29 30.34 5.22
CA LYS A 570 -8.16 31.14 4.33
C LYS A 570 -7.49 31.79 3.14
N ILE A 571 -6.22 31.50 2.86
CA ILE A 571 -5.56 32.09 1.68
C ILE A 571 -4.96 30.94 0.85
N GLY A 572 -5.65 30.62 -0.24
CA GLY A 572 -5.06 30.13 -1.46
C GLY A 572 -5.15 28.66 -1.78
N PHE A 573 -6.33 28.08 -1.87
CA PHE A 573 -6.60 27.07 -2.90
C PHE A 573 -7.86 27.47 -3.63
N GLY A 574 -7.73 27.78 -4.91
CA GLY A 574 -8.86 28.12 -5.77
C GLY A 574 -9.86 26.98 -5.79
N SER A 575 -10.99 27.19 -5.16
CA SER A 575 -12.15 26.32 -5.27
C SER A 575 -12.58 26.24 -6.74
N PHE A 576 -12.79 25.05 -7.24
CA PHE A 576 -13.58 24.80 -8.44
C PHE A 576 -14.92 25.52 -8.30
N GLY A 577 -15.17 26.49 -9.18
CA GLY A 577 -16.39 27.23 -9.19
C GLY A 577 -17.59 26.33 -9.43
N SER A 578 -18.46 26.25 -8.42
CA SER A 578 -19.85 25.87 -8.62
C SER A 578 -20.56 27.06 -9.24
N THR A 579 -20.80 27.01 -10.54
CA THR A 579 -21.75 27.92 -11.19
C THR A 579 -23.15 27.36 -11.01
N HIS A 580 -23.98 28.18 -10.35
CA HIS A 580 -25.44 28.22 -10.37
C HIS A 580 -26.24 26.93 -10.12
N LEU A 581 -26.72 26.83 -8.90
CA LEU A 581 -28.08 26.39 -8.65
C LEU A 581 -28.76 27.45 -7.78
N GLY A 582 -29.81 28.01 -8.37
CA GLY A 582 -30.56 29.08 -7.79
C GLY A 582 -31.36 28.67 -6.57
N ASP A 583 -31.68 29.70 -5.86
CA ASP A 583 -32.59 29.89 -4.74
C ASP A 583 -33.70 28.85 -4.57
N PHE A 584 -33.67 28.15 -3.47
CA PHE A 584 -34.88 27.73 -2.75
C PHE A 584 -34.68 28.03 -1.25
N GLU A 585 -35.10 29.22 -0.89
CA GLU A 585 -35.46 29.54 0.49
C GLU A 585 -36.82 28.90 0.84
N ASN A 586 -36.91 28.53 2.11
CA ASN A 586 -38.10 28.24 2.89
C ASN A 586 -38.86 26.93 2.65
N LEU A 587 -38.65 26.00 3.56
CA LEU A 587 -39.75 25.34 4.28
C LEU A 587 -39.26 24.96 5.68
N GLU A 588 -39.87 25.67 6.64
CA GLU A 588 -39.73 25.43 8.06
C GLU A 588 -40.41 24.11 8.49
N ASN A 589 -39.79 23.51 9.51
CA ASN A 589 -40.44 22.72 10.57
C ASN A 589 -41.39 21.59 10.17
N ASP A 590 -40.86 20.35 10.25
CA ASP A 590 -41.66 19.29 10.86
C ASP A 590 -40.76 18.39 11.72
N SER A 591 -41.01 18.52 13.01
CA SER A 591 -40.46 17.72 14.08
C SER A 591 -40.97 16.28 13.98
N LEU A 592 -40.14 15.37 13.44
CA LEU A 592 -40.38 13.94 13.60
C LEU A 592 -39.72 13.46 14.89
N ILE A 593 -40.61 13.26 15.85
CA ILE A 593 -40.38 12.56 17.13
C ILE A 593 -39.82 11.18 16.83
N LEU A 594 -38.54 10.99 17.11
CA LEU A 594 -37.96 9.66 17.23
C LEU A 594 -38.51 9.01 18.51
N GLN A 595 -39.46 8.10 18.35
CA GLN A 595 -39.84 7.17 19.40
C GLN A 595 -38.62 6.36 19.81
N LYS A 596 -38.16 6.56 21.04
CA LYS A 596 -37.28 5.61 21.73
C LYS A 596 -38.05 4.29 21.89
N ASN A 597 -37.63 3.28 21.17
CA ASN A 597 -37.94 1.91 21.53
C ASN A 597 -37.10 1.57 22.76
N GLU A 598 -37.76 1.53 23.89
CA GLU A 598 -37.28 0.90 25.11
C GLU A 598 -37.04 -0.58 24.79
N TRP A 599 -35.79 -1.01 24.76
CA TRP A 599 -35.40 -2.42 24.85
C TRP A 599 -35.25 -2.69 26.33
N ASP A 600 -36.08 -3.60 26.82
CA ASP A 600 -36.13 -4.08 28.18
C ASP A 600 -34.76 -4.52 28.71
N ASP A 601 -34.42 -3.98 29.86
CA ASP A 601 -33.27 -4.28 30.73
C ASP A 601 -33.47 -5.62 31.48
N ASP A 602 -33.70 -6.75 30.78
CA ASP A 602 -33.92 -8.05 31.41
C ASP A 602 -32.83 -9.09 31.12
N PHE A 603 -31.58 -8.65 31.03
CA PHE A 603 -30.44 -9.60 31.06
C PHE A 603 -29.38 -9.20 32.10
N LYS A 604 -29.80 -9.10 33.35
CA LYS A 604 -28.91 -9.02 34.53
C LYS A 604 -29.31 -10.07 35.56
N THR A 605 -29.14 -11.32 35.21
CA THR A 605 -28.94 -12.38 36.22
C THR A 605 -27.67 -13.15 35.84
N PRO A 606 -26.71 -13.31 36.75
CA PRO A 606 -25.57 -14.18 36.53
C PRO A 606 -26.12 -15.60 36.36
N ILE A 607 -25.79 -16.26 35.25
CA ILE A 607 -26.11 -17.67 35.03
C ILE A 607 -25.39 -18.48 36.10
N ASP A 608 -26.14 -19.25 36.91
CA ASP A 608 -25.59 -20.17 37.88
C ASP A 608 -24.67 -21.17 37.17
N PRO A 609 -23.39 -21.28 37.55
CA PRO A 609 -22.46 -22.22 36.93
C PRO A 609 -22.87 -23.69 36.97
N ASN A 610 -23.93 -24.03 37.70
CA ASN A 610 -24.46 -25.37 37.83
C ASN A 610 -25.62 -25.69 36.88
N ASP A 611 -26.17 -24.71 36.18
CA ASP A 611 -27.24 -24.95 35.20
C ASP A 611 -26.65 -25.29 33.83
N ARG A 612 -26.35 -26.56 33.60
CA ARG A 612 -25.66 -27.12 32.43
C ARG A 612 -26.61 -27.48 31.27
N LYS A 613 -27.81 -26.99 31.26
CA LYS A 613 -28.80 -27.27 30.21
C LYS A 613 -28.87 -26.11 29.24
N VAL A 614 -28.37 -26.30 28.03
CA VAL A 614 -28.37 -25.28 26.95
C VAL A 614 -29.25 -25.76 25.81
N SER A 615 -30.08 -24.88 25.29
CA SER A 615 -30.88 -25.17 24.09
C SER A 615 -29.97 -25.26 22.86
N CYS A 616 -30.17 -26.26 22.01
CA CYS A 616 -29.37 -26.54 20.85
C CYS A 616 -29.46 -25.51 19.71
N ASN A 617 -30.31 -24.48 19.81
CA ASN A 617 -30.43 -23.42 18.81
C ASN A 617 -29.14 -22.62 18.59
N VAL A 618 -28.24 -22.64 19.58
CA VAL A 618 -26.92 -21.96 19.46
C VAL A 618 -25.88 -22.87 18.77
N CYS A 619 -26.04 -24.19 18.82
CA CYS A 619 -25.08 -25.15 18.25
C CYS A 619 -25.39 -25.55 16.81
N GLU A 620 -26.56 -25.24 16.29
CA GLU A 620 -26.99 -25.70 14.96
C GLU A 620 -26.15 -25.13 13.81
N HIS A 621 -25.69 -23.88 13.93
CA HIS A 621 -24.82 -23.27 12.94
C HIS A 621 -23.35 -23.71 13.00
N TYR A 622 -22.96 -24.40 14.09
CA TYR A 622 -21.57 -24.78 14.38
C TYR A 622 -21.38 -26.27 14.65
N ALA A 623 -22.36 -27.10 14.30
CA ALA A 623 -22.35 -28.56 14.51
C ALA A 623 -21.16 -29.30 13.84
N TRP A 624 -20.42 -28.63 12.97
CA TRP A 624 -19.23 -29.17 12.29
C TRP A 624 -18.00 -29.22 13.17
N ASP A 625 -17.96 -28.40 14.24
CA ASP A 625 -16.77 -28.24 15.09
C ASP A 625 -16.99 -28.70 16.54
N CYS A 626 -18.12 -29.35 16.84
CA CYS A 626 -18.32 -29.89 18.19
C CYS A 626 -17.40 -31.08 18.43
N ALA A 627 -16.49 -30.97 19.38
CA ALA A 627 -15.50 -31.99 19.74
C ALA A 627 -16.08 -33.38 20.10
N LYS A 628 -17.41 -33.53 20.24
CA LYS A 628 -18.11 -34.81 20.52
C LYS A 628 -18.87 -35.38 19.33
N GLY A 629 -18.91 -34.73 18.19
CA GLY A 629 -19.56 -35.29 16.98
C GLY A 629 -21.06 -35.60 17.11
N ILE A 630 -21.77 -34.98 18.06
CA ILE A 630 -23.20 -35.23 18.27
C ILE A 630 -23.99 -34.44 17.24
N LYS A 631 -24.64 -35.13 16.32
CA LYS A 631 -25.62 -34.52 15.40
C LYS A 631 -26.91 -34.24 16.18
N VAL A 632 -27.29 -32.98 16.23
CA VAL A 632 -28.58 -32.54 16.75
C VAL A 632 -29.64 -32.80 15.70
N ILE A 633 -30.65 -33.60 16.08
CA ILE A 633 -31.73 -34.03 15.17
C ILE A 633 -33.02 -33.21 15.41
N ASP A 634 -33.10 -32.44 16.52
CA ASP A 634 -34.29 -31.70 16.93
C ASP A 634 -33.92 -30.32 17.47
N GLU A 635 -34.46 -29.27 16.87
CA GLU A 635 -34.21 -27.85 17.19
C GLU A 635 -34.66 -27.45 18.61
N ASN A 636 -35.51 -28.25 19.25
CA ASN A 636 -36.04 -27.99 20.60
C ASN A 636 -35.47 -28.91 21.66
N ALA A 637 -34.51 -29.77 21.34
CA ALA A 637 -33.94 -30.68 22.33
C ALA A 637 -32.96 -29.98 23.26
N LEU A 638 -33.15 -30.10 24.56
CA LEU A 638 -32.20 -29.72 25.59
C LEU A 638 -31.23 -30.86 25.86
N HIS A 639 -29.92 -30.60 25.81
CA HIS A 639 -28.91 -31.60 26.16
C HIS A 639 -27.84 -31.02 27.10
N ASN A 640 -27.23 -31.89 27.88
CA ASN A 640 -26.13 -31.53 28.77
C ASN A 640 -24.82 -31.43 27.97
N CYS A 641 -24.26 -30.26 27.84
CA CYS A 641 -22.94 -30.06 27.26
C CYS A 641 -21.89 -29.92 28.36
N THR A 642 -20.90 -30.79 28.36
CA THR A 642 -19.80 -30.79 29.35
C THR A 642 -18.59 -29.98 28.90
N HIS A 643 -18.59 -29.41 27.67
CA HIS A 643 -17.51 -28.55 27.17
C HIS A 643 -18.04 -27.17 26.87
N TYR A 644 -17.65 -26.20 27.69
CA TYR A 644 -17.92 -24.77 27.48
C TYR A 644 -16.98 -24.09 26.45
N GLU A 645 -16.02 -24.81 25.91
CA GLU A 645 -15.14 -24.28 24.88
C GLU A 645 -15.65 -24.70 23.51
N CYS A 646 -16.65 -23.97 23.03
CA CYS A 646 -16.82 -23.80 21.59
C CYS A 646 -15.78 -22.76 21.16
N VAL A 647 -14.67 -23.20 20.61
CA VAL A 647 -13.72 -22.28 19.96
C VAL A 647 -14.43 -21.71 18.74
N PHE A 648 -14.69 -20.41 18.79
CA PHE A 648 -15.13 -19.62 17.66
C PHE A 648 -13.96 -19.33 16.71
#